data_ae266f1dc121a2b43cf7d219b9a05068
#
_entry.id   ae266f1dc121a2b43cf7d219b9a05068
#
_cell.length_a   1.000
_cell.length_b   1.000
_cell.length_c   1.000
_cell.angle_alpha   90.00
_cell.angle_beta   90.00
_cell.angle_gamma   90.00
#
_symmetry.space_group_name_H-M   'P 1'
#
loop_
_entity.id
_entity.type
_entity.pdbx_description
1 polymer ?
#
loop_
_entity_poly.entity_id
_entity_poly.type
_entity_poly.pdbx_seq_one_letter_code
_entity_poly.pdbx_strand_id
1 'polypeptide(L)'
;MSNFAPPVSEISAPSPLRIQPRPRLFAVMDELCASPILWVGGPPGSGKTALVASYLAARGIASTWFRMGTRSDAGAVTVRAARALQYASQRGFIVVEDCHQTLSAELSELAAEWASGVHLILIGRGEPPSSLVSLITKGVIASLPAADLRISVEEMHQWTARLNADTSALTRWHERCHGWALGIARALEGIRRNPEDPMQAFETAKQELFAYFAAEVFEPATPSERQVLVSAALVASASGQMAEALGGNTEAFDVLTQFARRYGLAARTPGMPPTYQFMPLFREFLLARITDTFPPAKLQALAVRATALLDKEPHQDWLGDCDLLNAYFALRRGNSLQCHELLCTALTRAHYPPEASQVCAVFPTAVAQVCAEALRQSIAPESARRLIERHRLPAPPRAGRHWPWAFKVYVLGGFRLLKADAPIRLSKRAQRRPLELLQALIAFGATDVPARALIDALWPDSEGDVGYHTLETALYRLRQLLGAPQAVRMGSSRLSLDRSQFWVDLWELEHELQSEPNAETSPAERVGRIRELYQGHFLLHESEKPWALKTRQGLRDRFMRCIRDAARVYERRNVWEEAVKIYQSGLELDSLSEEFYRGLMVCYRELGDHSEALQAYGRCRELLTRFLGVPPNAKTQAVYHSVRQLAACAQQ
;
A
#
# COMPACT_ATOMS: atom_id res chain seq x y z
N MET A 1 -44.41 -38.86 20.29
CA MET A 1 -43.47 -39.23 19.21
C MET A 1 -42.66 -37.98 18.80
N SER A 2 -41.55 -37.74 19.45
CA SER A 2 -40.71 -36.56 19.22
C SER A 2 -39.75 -36.90 18.08
N ASN A 3 -39.83 -36.16 16.96
CA ASN A 3 -38.92 -36.21 15.84
C ASN A 3 -37.52 -35.73 16.28
N PHE A 4 -36.66 -36.63 16.71
CA PHE A 4 -35.23 -36.36 16.84
C PHE A 4 -34.59 -36.59 15.46
N ALA A 5 -34.29 -35.50 14.75
CA ALA A 5 -33.37 -35.56 13.64
C ALA A 5 -31.99 -36.04 14.15
N PRO A 6 -31.32 -36.95 13.49
CA PRO A 6 -30.04 -37.49 13.96
C PRO A 6 -28.97 -36.39 14.01
N PRO A 7 -28.19 -36.30 15.08
CA PRO A 7 -27.15 -35.28 15.25
C PRO A 7 -25.87 -35.52 14.41
N VAL A 8 -25.87 -36.54 13.58
CA VAL A 8 -24.77 -36.89 12.67
C VAL A 8 -25.31 -36.88 11.25
N SER A 9 -24.72 -36.04 10.42
CA SER A 9 -25.05 -36.00 9.00
C SER A 9 -24.03 -36.85 8.22
N GLU A 10 -24.52 -37.86 7.52
CA GLU A 10 -23.75 -38.47 6.44
C GLU A 10 -23.50 -37.37 5.40
N ILE A 11 -22.22 -37.21 5.03
CA ILE A 11 -21.81 -36.22 4.06
C ILE A 11 -21.29 -36.90 2.80
N SER A 12 -21.48 -36.28 1.66
CA SER A 12 -20.83 -36.74 0.43
C SER A 12 -19.34 -36.43 0.49
N ALA A 13 -18.52 -37.41 0.07
CA ALA A 13 -17.08 -37.20 -0.09
C ALA A 13 -16.83 -35.98 -1.00
N PRO A 14 -15.84 -35.12 -0.69
CA PRO A 14 -15.45 -34.03 -1.58
C PRO A 14 -15.12 -34.53 -2.97
N SER A 15 -15.58 -33.83 -4.02
CA SER A 15 -15.31 -34.23 -5.40
C SER A 15 -13.81 -34.27 -5.68
N PRO A 16 -13.20 -35.42 -6.00
CA PRO A 16 -11.77 -35.56 -6.26
C PRO A 16 -11.33 -34.84 -7.55
N LEU A 17 -12.25 -34.52 -8.45
CA LEU A 17 -11.97 -33.91 -9.76
C LEU A 17 -11.30 -32.55 -9.71
N ARG A 18 -11.42 -31.84 -8.58
CA ARG A 18 -10.80 -30.49 -8.37
C ARG A 18 -9.57 -30.53 -7.46
N ILE A 19 -9.20 -31.70 -6.95
CA ILE A 19 -8.11 -31.87 -6.00
C ILE A 19 -6.88 -32.36 -6.74
N GLN A 20 -5.73 -31.70 -6.51
CA GLN A 20 -4.46 -32.20 -7.06
C GLN A 20 -3.98 -33.39 -6.25
N PRO A 21 -3.67 -34.52 -6.90
CA PRO A 21 -3.16 -35.72 -6.21
C PRO A 21 -1.77 -35.43 -5.62
N ARG A 22 -1.48 -36.05 -4.48
CA ARG A 22 -0.22 -35.95 -3.74
C ARG A 22 0.45 -37.33 -3.60
N PRO A 23 1.11 -37.85 -4.65
CA PRO A 23 1.67 -39.19 -4.66
C PRO A 23 2.63 -39.48 -3.51
N ARG A 24 3.41 -38.46 -3.10
CA ARG A 24 4.31 -38.53 -1.93
C ARG A 24 3.54 -38.91 -0.66
N LEU A 25 2.43 -38.27 -0.39
CA LEU A 25 1.62 -38.56 0.79
C LEU A 25 0.78 -39.83 0.63
N PHE A 26 0.45 -40.22 -0.59
CA PHE A 26 -0.25 -41.48 -0.82
C PHE A 26 0.59 -42.68 -0.40
N ALA A 27 1.90 -42.68 -0.69
CA ALA A 27 2.82 -43.71 -0.23
C ALA A 27 2.90 -43.74 1.31
N VAL A 28 2.98 -42.59 1.96
CA VAL A 28 2.96 -42.50 3.43
C VAL A 28 1.63 -43.03 4.00
N MET A 29 0.51 -42.68 3.37
CA MET A 29 -0.81 -43.18 3.82
C MET A 29 -0.96 -44.67 3.62
N ASP A 30 -0.39 -45.27 2.55
CA ASP A 30 -0.38 -46.71 2.36
C ASP A 30 0.32 -47.43 3.53
N GLU A 31 1.45 -46.87 4.02
CA GLU A 31 2.17 -47.42 5.18
C GLU A 31 1.38 -47.22 6.49
N LEU A 32 0.82 -46.01 6.70
CA LEU A 32 0.08 -45.71 7.91
C LEU A 32 -1.26 -46.45 8.02
N CYS A 33 -1.88 -46.77 6.90
CA CYS A 33 -3.09 -47.62 6.84
C CYS A 33 -2.84 -49.11 7.15
N ALA A 34 -1.60 -49.52 7.43
CA ALA A 34 -1.35 -50.80 8.09
C ALA A 34 -1.94 -50.82 9.51
N SER A 35 -2.09 -49.70 10.18
CA SER A 35 -2.84 -49.57 11.43
C SER A 35 -4.35 -49.48 11.17
N PRO A 36 -5.20 -50.04 12.04
CA PRO A 36 -6.64 -50.03 11.83
C PRO A 36 -7.26 -48.62 11.92
N ILE A 37 -6.59 -47.70 12.58
CA ILE A 37 -7.05 -46.30 12.75
C ILE A 37 -5.96 -45.34 12.31
N LEU A 38 -6.30 -44.38 11.46
CA LEU A 38 -5.42 -43.32 11.02
C LEU A 38 -5.95 -41.95 11.52
N TRP A 39 -5.12 -41.23 12.27
CA TRP A 39 -5.37 -39.84 12.63
C TRP A 39 -4.70 -38.89 11.61
N VAL A 40 -5.51 -38.08 10.92
CA VAL A 40 -5.04 -37.03 10.02
C VAL A 40 -5.29 -35.69 10.70
N GLY A 41 -4.28 -35.18 11.41
CA GLY A 41 -4.35 -33.98 12.18
C GLY A 41 -3.68 -32.78 11.49
N GLY A 42 -4.23 -31.57 11.70
CA GLY A 42 -3.58 -30.36 11.19
C GLY A 42 -4.49 -29.15 11.22
N PRO A 43 -3.91 -27.95 11.04
CA PRO A 43 -4.65 -26.69 11.14
C PRO A 43 -5.70 -26.54 10.03
N PRO A 44 -6.65 -25.59 10.17
CA PRO A 44 -7.59 -25.24 9.12
C PRO A 44 -6.88 -24.90 7.82
N GLY A 45 -7.44 -25.31 6.67
CA GLY A 45 -6.84 -25.04 5.36
C GLY A 45 -5.59 -25.85 5.01
N SER A 46 -5.16 -26.82 5.85
CA SER A 46 -3.98 -27.66 5.56
C SER A 46 -4.25 -28.77 4.53
N GLY A 47 -5.48 -28.92 4.04
CA GLY A 47 -5.82 -29.86 2.97
C GLY A 47 -6.10 -31.29 3.43
N LYS A 48 -6.35 -31.56 4.72
CA LYS A 48 -6.65 -32.89 5.27
C LYS A 48 -7.75 -33.67 4.52
N THR A 49 -8.93 -33.07 4.47
CA THR A 49 -10.11 -33.65 3.82
C THR A 49 -9.85 -33.92 2.34
N ALA A 50 -9.20 -32.94 1.65
CA ALA A 50 -8.82 -33.10 0.26
C ALA A 50 -7.81 -34.24 0.03
N LEU A 51 -6.81 -34.37 0.92
CA LEU A 51 -5.83 -35.45 0.87
C LEU A 51 -6.52 -36.80 1.02
N VAL A 52 -7.33 -36.99 2.06
CA VAL A 52 -8.03 -38.27 2.31
C VAL A 52 -8.95 -38.62 1.14
N ALA A 53 -9.75 -37.65 0.65
CA ALA A 53 -10.65 -37.90 -0.47
C ALA A 53 -9.90 -38.30 -1.76
N SER A 54 -8.80 -37.60 -2.09
CA SER A 54 -7.99 -37.90 -3.27
C SER A 54 -7.23 -39.22 -3.15
N TYR A 55 -6.78 -39.58 -1.95
CA TYR A 55 -6.14 -40.87 -1.68
C TYR A 55 -7.10 -42.03 -1.89
N LEU A 56 -8.28 -41.98 -1.24
CA LEU A 56 -9.29 -43.06 -1.35
C LEU A 56 -9.78 -43.23 -2.80
N ALA A 57 -9.99 -42.11 -3.50
CA ALA A 57 -10.35 -42.12 -4.92
C ALA A 57 -9.24 -42.74 -5.80
N ALA A 58 -7.98 -42.37 -5.57
CA ALA A 58 -6.84 -42.88 -6.33
C ALA A 58 -6.59 -44.37 -6.11
N ARG A 59 -6.96 -44.90 -4.94
CA ARG A 59 -6.87 -46.36 -4.60
C ARG A 59 -8.14 -47.13 -4.94
N GLY A 60 -9.21 -46.47 -5.41
CA GLY A 60 -10.50 -47.08 -5.69
C GLY A 60 -11.18 -47.67 -4.44
N ILE A 61 -10.93 -47.07 -3.28
CA ILE A 61 -11.43 -47.57 -1.99
C ILE A 61 -12.81 -46.97 -1.70
N ALA A 62 -13.80 -47.83 -1.48
CA ALA A 62 -15.13 -47.39 -1.05
C ALA A 62 -15.07 -46.83 0.38
N SER A 63 -15.71 -45.67 0.60
CA SER A 63 -15.67 -44.97 1.89
C SER A 63 -17.00 -44.32 2.23
N THR A 64 -17.32 -44.32 3.52
CA THR A 64 -18.49 -43.62 4.06
C THR A 64 -18.00 -42.47 4.95
N TRP A 65 -18.57 -41.27 4.75
CA TRP A 65 -18.13 -40.06 5.39
C TRP A 65 -19.14 -39.55 6.38
N PHE A 66 -18.63 -39.13 7.55
CA PHE A 66 -19.42 -38.54 8.64
C PHE A 66 -18.78 -37.24 9.09
N ARG A 67 -19.60 -36.30 9.53
CA ARG A 67 -19.13 -35.08 10.21
C ARG A 67 -19.67 -35.05 11.63
N MET A 68 -18.79 -34.77 12.59
CA MET A 68 -19.20 -34.58 13.99
C MET A 68 -19.90 -33.24 14.19
N GLY A 69 -21.04 -33.25 14.88
CA GLY A 69 -21.77 -32.02 15.24
C GLY A 69 -21.17 -31.36 16.48
N THR A 70 -21.53 -30.08 16.68
CA THR A 70 -21.01 -29.21 17.76
C THR A 70 -21.65 -29.43 19.14
N ARG A 71 -22.59 -30.38 19.32
CA ARG A 71 -23.27 -30.67 20.58
C ARG A 71 -22.65 -31.86 21.30
N SER A 72 -22.62 -31.80 22.64
CA SER A 72 -22.01 -32.82 23.52
C SER A 72 -22.53 -34.26 23.32
N ASP A 73 -23.74 -34.40 22.80
CA ASP A 73 -24.35 -35.74 22.56
C ASP A 73 -23.99 -36.30 21.17
N ALA A 74 -23.38 -35.53 20.30
CA ALA A 74 -23.07 -35.94 18.93
C ALA A 74 -21.94 -36.97 18.86
N GLY A 75 -21.01 -36.96 19.80
CA GLY A 75 -19.90 -37.90 19.86
C GLY A 75 -20.37 -39.35 20.06
N ALA A 76 -21.23 -39.57 21.05
CA ALA A 76 -21.77 -40.89 21.35
C ALA A 76 -22.60 -41.49 20.19
N VAL A 77 -23.30 -40.63 19.44
CA VAL A 77 -24.11 -41.07 18.29
C VAL A 77 -23.22 -41.38 17.09
N THR A 78 -22.14 -40.61 16.86
CA THR A 78 -21.18 -40.89 15.76
C THR A 78 -20.44 -42.22 16.00
N VAL A 79 -20.04 -42.44 17.25
CA VAL A 79 -19.43 -43.70 17.66
C VAL A 79 -20.40 -44.87 17.45
N ARG A 80 -21.68 -44.72 17.81
CA ARG A 80 -22.71 -45.76 17.56
C ARG A 80 -22.98 -45.97 16.07
N ALA A 81 -23.01 -44.92 15.27
CA ALA A 81 -23.15 -45.01 13.82
C ALA A 81 -21.95 -45.69 13.17
N ALA A 82 -20.73 -45.35 13.59
CA ALA A 82 -19.52 -46.04 13.14
C ALA A 82 -19.49 -47.52 13.52
N ARG A 83 -19.93 -47.88 14.74
CA ARG A 83 -20.12 -49.29 15.15
C ARG A 83 -21.18 -50.01 14.31
N ALA A 84 -22.32 -49.38 14.04
CA ALA A 84 -23.38 -49.96 13.22
C ALA A 84 -22.90 -50.24 11.78
N LEU A 85 -22.11 -49.34 11.20
CA LEU A 85 -21.51 -49.50 9.87
C LEU A 85 -20.37 -50.53 9.85
N GLN A 86 -19.62 -50.69 10.93
CA GLN A 86 -18.62 -51.75 11.09
C GLN A 86 -19.21 -53.14 10.94
N TYR A 87 -20.42 -53.34 11.44
CA TYR A 87 -21.13 -54.62 11.30
C TYR A 87 -21.81 -54.77 9.92
N ALA A 88 -22.09 -53.66 9.21
CA ALA A 88 -22.80 -53.69 7.93
C ALA A 88 -21.89 -53.78 6.70
N SER A 89 -20.66 -53.28 6.76
CA SER A 89 -19.74 -53.22 5.62
C SER A 89 -18.64 -54.28 5.72
N GLN A 90 -18.64 -55.26 4.81
CA GLN A 90 -17.66 -56.34 4.81
C GLN A 90 -16.23 -55.94 4.43
N ARG A 91 -15.99 -54.79 3.83
CA ARG A 91 -14.67 -54.13 3.57
C ARG A 91 -14.90 -52.67 3.16
N GLY A 92 -14.26 -51.72 3.85
CA GLY A 92 -14.35 -50.29 3.47
C GLY A 92 -13.68 -49.38 4.48
N PHE A 93 -13.57 -48.09 4.10
CA PHE A 93 -13.04 -47.07 4.97
C PHE A 93 -14.18 -46.21 5.52
N ILE A 94 -14.12 -45.93 6.82
CA ILE A 94 -14.98 -44.95 7.47
C ILE A 94 -14.16 -43.69 7.74
N VAL A 95 -14.63 -42.52 7.29
CA VAL A 95 -13.99 -41.25 7.51
C VAL A 95 -14.86 -40.38 8.41
N VAL A 96 -14.28 -39.89 9.48
CA VAL A 96 -14.96 -38.99 10.43
C VAL A 96 -14.25 -37.65 10.47
N GLU A 97 -14.96 -36.58 10.11
CA GLU A 97 -14.47 -35.20 10.14
C GLU A 97 -14.79 -34.48 11.44
N ASP A 98 -14.00 -33.43 11.71
CA ASP A 98 -14.15 -32.51 12.86
C ASP A 98 -14.03 -33.19 14.23
N CYS A 99 -13.20 -34.21 14.34
CA CYS A 99 -12.99 -35.02 15.54
C CYS A 99 -12.36 -34.26 16.74
N HIS A 100 -12.10 -32.96 16.64
CA HIS A 100 -11.34 -32.17 17.63
C HIS A 100 -12.21 -31.63 18.78
N GLN A 101 -13.53 -31.73 18.72
CA GLN A 101 -14.42 -31.01 19.64
C GLN A 101 -14.95 -31.81 20.83
N THR A 102 -14.91 -33.17 20.81
CA THR A 102 -15.72 -33.95 21.76
C THR A 102 -15.13 -35.27 22.26
N LEU A 103 -13.84 -35.59 22.10
CA LEU A 103 -13.42 -36.99 22.06
C LEU A 103 -12.28 -37.38 23.00
N SER A 104 -12.51 -37.42 24.32
CA SER A 104 -11.48 -37.99 25.20
C SER A 104 -11.74 -39.45 25.62
N ALA A 105 -12.94 -39.78 26.04
CA ALA A 105 -13.24 -41.11 26.57
C ALA A 105 -13.82 -42.07 25.51
N GLU A 106 -14.77 -41.59 24.71
CA GLU A 106 -15.54 -42.42 23.79
C GLU A 106 -14.72 -42.94 22.58
N LEU A 107 -13.75 -42.13 22.07
CA LEU A 107 -12.84 -42.63 21.04
C LEU A 107 -11.85 -43.66 21.57
N SER A 108 -11.44 -43.55 22.83
CA SER A 108 -10.54 -44.52 23.44
C SER A 108 -11.23 -45.89 23.56
N GLU A 109 -12.51 -45.89 23.93
CA GLU A 109 -13.33 -47.10 23.97
C GLU A 109 -13.57 -47.66 22.56
N LEU A 110 -13.95 -46.81 21.60
CA LEU A 110 -14.14 -47.22 20.21
C LEU A 110 -12.85 -47.80 19.60
N ALA A 111 -11.73 -47.15 19.82
CA ALA A 111 -10.45 -47.58 19.28
C ALA A 111 -9.94 -48.87 19.92
N ALA A 112 -10.24 -49.09 21.21
CA ALA A 112 -9.89 -50.31 21.92
C ALA A 112 -10.71 -51.54 21.44
N GLU A 113 -11.95 -51.32 21.01
CA GLU A 113 -12.88 -52.36 20.55
C GLU A 113 -12.94 -52.49 19.01
N TRP A 114 -12.14 -51.66 18.25
CA TRP A 114 -12.22 -51.67 16.80
C TRP A 114 -11.83 -53.03 16.20
N ALA A 115 -12.76 -53.63 15.49
CA ALA A 115 -12.57 -54.97 14.92
C ALA A 115 -11.70 -54.93 13.64
N SER A 116 -10.98 -56.03 13.42
CA SER A 116 -10.17 -56.24 12.22
C SER A 116 -11.04 -56.29 10.95
N GLY A 117 -10.73 -55.51 9.95
CA GLY A 117 -11.34 -55.55 8.60
C GLY A 117 -11.95 -54.25 8.07
N VAL A 118 -12.15 -53.26 8.91
CA VAL A 118 -12.61 -51.91 8.51
C VAL A 118 -11.58 -50.88 8.98
N HIS A 119 -11.16 -49.95 8.11
CA HIS A 119 -10.24 -48.87 8.48
C HIS A 119 -11.00 -47.63 8.86
N LEU A 120 -10.56 -46.98 9.93
CA LEU A 120 -11.11 -45.70 10.41
C LEU A 120 -10.13 -44.56 10.19
N ILE A 121 -10.54 -43.55 9.44
CA ILE A 121 -9.77 -42.31 9.28
C ILE A 121 -10.45 -41.20 10.08
N LEU A 122 -9.71 -40.65 11.03
CA LEU A 122 -10.15 -39.55 11.88
C LEU A 122 -9.48 -38.26 11.43
N ILE A 123 -10.28 -37.27 11.02
CA ILE A 123 -9.78 -35.95 10.60
C ILE A 123 -10.04 -34.96 11.71
N GLY A 124 -8.94 -34.42 12.30
CA GLY A 124 -9.01 -33.47 13.42
C GLY A 124 -8.21 -32.19 13.21
N ARG A 125 -8.40 -31.22 14.11
CA ARG A 125 -7.56 -30.01 14.19
C ARG A 125 -6.42 -30.26 15.17
N GLY A 126 -5.17 -30.23 14.69
CA GLY A 126 -3.99 -30.40 15.51
C GLY A 126 -3.61 -31.86 15.79
N GLU A 127 -2.83 -32.06 16.83
CA GLU A 127 -2.33 -33.38 17.26
C GLU A 127 -3.45 -34.24 17.86
N PRO A 128 -3.28 -35.56 17.90
CA PRO A 128 -4.23 -36.47 18.58
C PRO A 128 -4.40 -36.04 20.06
N PRO A 129 -5.61 -36.12 20.62
CA PRO A 129 -5.86 -35.88 22.03
C PRO A 129 -4.98 -36.75 22.93
N SER A 130 -4.61 -36.23 24.11
CA SER A 130 -3.77 -36.97 25.07
C SER A 130 -4.36 -38.33 25.50
N SER A 131 -5.67 -38.48 25.48
CA SER A 131 -6.38 -39.73 25.75
C SER A 131 -6.06 -40.85 24.74
N LEU A 132 -5.63 -40.48 23.51
CA LEU A 132 -5.28 -41.46 22.45
C LEU A 132 -3.81 -41.84 22.45
N VAL A 133 -2.95 -41.18 23.26
CA VAL A 133 -1.49 -41.42 23.26
C VAL A 133 -1.15 -42.88 23.57
N SER A 134 -1.86 -43.51 24.48
CA SER A 134 -1.63 -44.94 24.81
C SER A 134 -1.93 -45.88 23.63
N LEU A 135 -2.90 -45.56 22.81
CA LEU A 135 -3.27 -46.33 21.62
C LEU A 135 -2.28 -46.11 20.46
N ILE A 136 -1.75 -44.89 20.35
CA ILE A 136 -0.67 -44.59 19.40
C ILE A 136 0.59 -45.34 19.77
N THR A 137 0.97 -45.35 21.04
CA THR A 137 2.14 -46.11 21.53
C THR A 137 2.01 -47.60 21.32
N LYS A 138 0.77 -48.13 21.36
CA LYS A 138 0.48 -49.55 21.07
C LYS A 138 0.36 -49.87 19.56
N GLY A 139 0.51 -48.89 18.68
CA GLY A 139 0.40 -49.04 17.22
C GLY A 139 -1.03 -49.28 16.70
N VAL A 140 -2.07 -49.08 17.54
CA VAL A 140 -3.47 -49.19 17.13
C VAL A 140 -3.89 -47.96 16.28
N ILE A 141 -3.34 -46.80 16.61
CA ILE A 141 -3.57 -45.56 15.89
C ILE A 141 -2.27 -45.11 15.26
N ALA A 142 -2.24 -44.94 13.95
CA ALA A 142 -1.20 -44.23 13.23
C ALA A 142 -1.56 -42.74 13.11
N SER A 143 -0.59 -41.85 13.04
CA SER A 143 -0.82 -40.42 12.91
C SER A 143 0.01 -39.82 11.78
N LEU A 144 -0.64 -39.08 10.89
CA LEU A 144 0.03 -38.26 9.88
C LEU A 144 0.33 -36.87 10.48
N PRO A 145 1.63 -36.50 10.63
CA PRO A 145 2.00 -35.22 11.20
C PRO A 145 1.51 -34.06 10.37
N ALA A 146 1.09 -32.98 11.04
CA ALA A 146 0.63 -31.74 10.39
C ALA A 146 1.71 -31.09 9.49
N ALA A 147 2.99 -31.27 9.82
CA ALA A 147 4.12 -30.79 9.03
C ALA A 147 4.15 -31.42 7.62
N ASP A 148 3.80 -32.69 7.51
CA ASP A 148 3.82 -33.45 6.24
C ASP A 148 2.70 -33.00 5.28
N LEU A 149 1.65 -32.35 5.81
CA LEU A 149 0.56 -31.80 5.02
C LEU A 149 0.97 -30.56 4.22
N ARG A 150 2.12 -29.95 4.52
CA ARG A 150 2.60 -28.80 3.74
C ARG A 150 2.93 -29.25 2.32
N ILE A 151 2.55 -28.40 1.35
CA ILE A 151 2.86 -28.61 -0.06
C ILE A 151 4.33 -28.27 -0.25
N SER A 152 5.11 -29.19 -0.84
CA SER A 152 6.50 -28.90 -1.17
C SER A 152 6.61 -28.04 -2.44
N VAL A 153 7.77 -27.43 -2.65
CA VAL A 153 8.04 -26.64 -3.86
C VAL A 153 7.95 -27.52 -5.10
N GLU A 154 8.43 -28.76 -5.00
CA GLU A 154 8.39 -29.75 -6.08
C GLU A 154 6.96 -30.16 -6.43
N GLU A 155 6.10 -30.42 -5.42
CA GLU A 155 4.67 -30.70 -5.64
C GLU A 155 3.99 -29.51 -6.36
N MET A 156 4.28 -28.28 -5.93
CA MET A 156 3.72 -27.09 -6.56
C MET A 156 4.18 -26.95 -8.01
N HIS A 157 5.48 -27.13 -8.29
CA HIS A 157 6.00 -27.06 -9.65
C HIS A 157 5.41 -28.14 -10.56
N GLN A 158 5.22 -29.36 -10.07
CA GLN A 158 4.54 -30.43 -10.83
C GLN A 158 3.11 -30.02 -11.22
N TRP A 159 2.38 -29.38 -10.31
CA TRP A 159 1.01 -28.92 -10.58
C TRP A 159 0.93 -27.76 -11.55
N THR A 160 1.98 -26.95 -11.63
CA THR A 160 2.06 -25.77 -12.50
C THR A 160 2.78 -26.01 -13.82
N ALA A 161 3.41 -27.15 -14.01
CA ALA A 161 4.17 -27.48 -15.23
C ALA A 161 3.37 -27.30 -16.53
N ARG A 162 2.02 -27.36 -16.47
CA ARG A 162 1.11 -27.17 -17.60
C ARG A 162 0.52 -25.76 -17.70
N LEU A 163 0.87 -24.83 -16.78
CA LEU A 163 0.20 -23.54 -16.64
C LEU A 163 1.01 -22.37 -17.20
N ASN A 164 2.19 -22.60 -17.82
CA ASN A 164 3.11 -21.55 -18.31
C ASN A 164 3.33 -20.39 -17.32
N ALA A 165 3.24 -20.67 -16.00
CA ALA A 165 3.39 -19.67 -14.97
C ALA A 165 4.87 -19.43 -14.63
N ASP A 166 5.23 -18.17 -14.29
CA ASP A 166 6.57 -17.83 -13.84
C ASP A 166 6.93 -18.61 -12.56
N THR A 167 7.89 -19.53 -12.71
CA THR A 167 8.36 -20.38 -11.62
C THR A 167 8.91 -19.57 -10.44
N SER A 168 9.53 -18.43 -10.70
CA SER A 168 10.09 -17.56 -9.66
C SER A 168 8.98 -16.88 -8.83
N ALA A 169 7.91 -16.45 -9.47
CA ALA A 169 6.75 -15.87 -8.79
C ALA A 169 6.01 -16.92 -7.93
N LEU A 170 5.90 -18.14 -8.43
CA LEU A 170 5.31 -19.26 -7.69
C LEU A 170 6.14 -19.64 -6.47
N THR A 171 7.47 -19.70 -6.60
CA THR A 171 8.36 -19.99 -5.48
C THR A 171 8.23 -18.92 -4.39
N ARG A 172 8.25 -17.65 -4.76
CA ARG A 172 8.01 -16.55 -3.81
C ARG A 172 6.63 -16.65 -3.13
N TRP A 173 5.60 -17.06 -3.85
CA TRP A 173 4.28 -17.27 -3.25
C TRP A 173 4.29 -18.44 -2.27
N HIS A 174 4.95 -19.53 -2.62
CA HIS A 174 5.11 -20.69 -1.74
C HIS A 174 5.82 -20.31 -0.42
N GLU A 175 6.90 -19.53 -0.50
CA GLU A 175 7.62 -19.02 0.66
C GLU A 175 6.71 -18.13 1.54
N ARG A 176 5.90 -17.25 0.95
CA ARG A 176 4.94 -16.42 1.70
C ARG A 176 3.87 -17.24 2.41
N CYS A 177 3.45 -18.36 1.83
CA CYS A 177 2.45 -19.28 2.40
C CYS A 177 3.07 -20.40 3.23
N HIS A 178 4.38 -20.57 3.27
CA HIS A 178 5.08 -21.70 3.89
C HIS A 178 4.48 -23.06 3.47
N GLY A 179 4.08 -23.23 2.21
CA GLY A 179 3.45 -24.43 1.70
C GLY A 179 2.04 -24.71 2.25
N TRP A 180 1.35 -23.74 2.83
CA TRP A 180 -0.01 -23.88 3.31
C TRP A 180 -0.99 -24.16 2.16
N ALA A 181 -1.68 -25.32 2.24
CA ALA A 181 -2.43 -25.85 1.10
C ALA A 181 -3.52 -24.91 0.57
N LEU A 182 -4.28 -24.23 1.45
CA LEU A 182 -5.30 -23.28 1.02
C LEU A 182 -4.68 -22.09 0.28
N GLY A 183 -3.54 -21.56 0.77
CA GLY A 183 -2.83 -20.47 0.12
C GLY A 183 -2.34 -20.81 -1.28
N ILE A 184 -1.78 -22.01 -1.44
CA ILE A 184 -1.32 -22.51 -2.75
C ILE A 184 -2.53 -22.78 -3.68
N ALA A 185 -3.59 -23.42 -3.18
CA ALA A 185 -4.77 -23.73 -3.97
C ALA A 185 -5.45 -22.48 -4.54
N ARG A 186 -5.56 -21.40 -3.75
CA ARG A 186 -6.16 -20.14 -4.21
C ARG A 186 -5.34 -19.47 -5.31
N ALA A 187 -4.01 -19.45 -5.17
CA ALA A 187 -3.14 -18.93 -6.23
C ALA A 187 -3.27 -19.73 -7.53
N LEU A 188 -3.25 -21.07 -7.45
CA LEU A 188 -3.39 -21.94 -8.62
C LEU A 188 -4.77 -21.78 -9.29
N GLU A 189 -5.82 -21.63 -8.52
CA GLU A 189 -7.17 -21.37 -9.05
C GLU A 189 -7.23 -20.00 -9.76
N GLY A 190 -6.61 -18.97 -9.18
CA GLY A 190 -6.50 -17.64 -9.80
C GLY A 190 -5.76 -17.68 -11.13
N ILE A 191 -4.61 -18.36 -11.19
CA ILE A 191 -3.81 -18.52 -12.42
C ILE A 191 -4.60 -19.28 -13.50
N ARG A 192 -5.36 -20.31 -13.12
CA ARG A 192 -6.21 -21.05 -14.08
C ARG A 192 -7.35 -20.19 -14.65
N ARG A 193 -7.91 -19.27 -13.85
CA ARG A 193 -8.96 -18.33 -14.30
C ARG A 193 -8.42 -17.23 -15.21
N ASN A 194 -7.20 -16.77 -14.94
CA ASN A 194 -6.54 -15.71 -15.71
C ASN A 194 -5.07 -16.07 -16.01
N PRO A 195 -4.81 -16.92 -17.01
CA PRO A 195 -3.45 -17.33 -17.36
C PRO A 195 -2.59 -16.19 -17.94
N GLU A 196 -3.21 -15.15 -18.48
CA GLU A 196 -2.53 -14.03 -19.13
C GLU A 196 -1.91 -13.05 -18.13
N ASP A 197 -2.44 -12.96 -16.91
CA ASP A 197 -1.91 -12.11 -15.85
C ASP A 197 -1.77 -12.86 -14.50
N PRO A 198 -0.70 -13.65 -14.33
CA PRO A 198 -0.44 -14.36 -13.08
C PRO A 198 -0.24 -13.43 -11.87
N MET A 199 0.24 -12.20 -12.08
CA MET A 199 0.44 -11.25 -11.00
C MET A 199 -0.89 -10.79 -10.40
N GLN A 200 -1.89 -10.52 -11.25
CA GLN A 200 -3.25 -10.20 -10.80
C GLN A 200 -3.88 -11.39 -10.05
N ALA A 201 -3.58 -12.62 -10.48
CA ALA A 201 -4.06 -13.82 -9.80
C ALA A 201 -3.52 -13.94 -8.36
N PHE A 202 -2.25 -13.60 -8.12
CA PHE A 202 -1.67 -13.58 -6.76
C PHE A 202 -2.28 -12.48 -5.88
N GLU A 203 -2.53 -11.29 -6.43
CA GLU A 203 -3.19 -10.21 -5.68
C GLU A 203 -4.63 -10.58 -5.30
N THR A 204 -5.37 -11.20 -6.21
CA THR A 204 -6.74 -11.69 -5.94
C THR A 204 -6.72 -12.78 -4.86
N ALA A 205 -5.81 -13.76 -4.96
CA ALA A 205 -5.64 -14.80 -3.97
C ALA A 205 -5.28 -14.22 -2.58
N LYS A 206 -4.42 -13.22 -2.54
CA LYS A 206 -4.08 -12.50 -1.30
C LYS A 206 -5.31 -11.86 -0.66
N GLN A 207 -6.15 -11.17 -1.44
CA GLN A 207 -7.37 -10.54 -0.93
C GLN A 207 -8.35 -11.58 -0.37
N GLU A 208 -8.56 -12.70 -1.07
CA GLU A 208 -9.40 -13.81 -0.60
C GLU A 208 -8.87 -14.41 0.72
N LEU A 209 -7.55 -14.59 0.83
CA LEU A 209 -6.92 -15.10 2.05
C LEU A 209 -6.97 -14.10 3.20
N PHE A 210 -6.87 -12.81 2.93
CA PHE A 210 -7.04 -11.76 3.95
C PHE A 210 -8.48 -11.75 4.48
N ALA A 211 -9.48 -11.92 3.62
CA ALA A 211 -10.87 -12.08 4.05
C ALA A 211 -11.06 -13.34 4.90
N TYR A 212 -10.41 -14.46 4.52
CA TYR A 212 -10.41 -15.69 5.32
C TYR A 212 -9.77 -15.46 6.71
N PHE A 213 -8.59 -14.82 6.78
CA PHE A 213 -7.94 -14.53 8.05
C PHE A 213 -8.79 -13.60 8.94
N ALA A 214 -9.48 -12.64 8.34
CA ALA A 214 -10.38 -11.77 9.07
C ALA A 214 -11.51 -12.56 9.72
N ALA A 215 -12.26 -13.34 8.94
CA ALA A 215 -13.46 -14.04 9.39
C ALA A 215 -13.17 -15.24 10.32
N GLU A 216 -12.15 -16.05 10.00
CA GLU A 216 -11.91 -17.33 10.69
C GLU A 216 -10.92 -17.23 11.85
N VAL A 217 -10.09 -16.18 11.86
CA VAL A 217 -8.99 -16.06 12.82
C VAL A 217 -9.09 -14.80 13.67
N PHE A 218 -9.23 -13.64 13.03
CA PHE A 218 -9.10 -12.36 13.71
C PHE A 218 -10.40 -11.91 14.40
N GLU A 219 -11.55 -12.01 13.74
CA GLU A 219 -12.84 -11.62 14.31
C GLU A 219 -13.26 -12.50 15.49
N PRO A 220 -13.03 -13.83 15.49
CA PRO A 220 -13.32 -14.67 16.64
C PRO A 220 -12.40 -14.45 17.85
N ALA A 221 -11.21 -13.84 17.64
CA ALA A 221 -10.27 -13.55 18.72
C ALA A 221 -10.75 -12.39 19.60
N THR A 222 -10.49 -12.47 20.89
CA THR A 222 -10.77 -11.38 21.84
C THR A 222 -9.94 -10.13 21.54
N PRO A 223 -10.38 -8.94 21.96
CA PRO A 223 -9.57 -7.71 21.78
C PRO A 223 -8.15 -7.84 22.35
N SER A 224 -7.98 -8.55 23.46
CA SER A 224 -6.68 -8.82 24.09
C SER A 224 -5.80 -9.72 23.21
N GLU A 225 -6.34 -10.81 22.69
CA GLU A 225 -5.63 -11.70 21.77
C GLU A 225 -5.24 -10.98 20.48
N ARG A 226 -6.14 -10.15 19.91
CA ARG A 226 -5.81 -9.34 18.72
C ARG A 226 -4.62 -8.41 18.96
N GLN A 227 -4.58 -7.75 20.13
CA GLN A 227 -3.47 -6.88 20.50
C GLN A 227 -2.14 -7.66 20.60
N VAL A 228 -2.16 -8.85 21.20
CA VAL A 228 -0.96 -9.70 21.30
C VAL A 228 -0.49 -10.12 19.91
N LEU A 229 -1.40 -10.61 19.06
CA LEU A 229 -1.06 -11.06 17.70
C LEU A 229 -0.46 -9.93 16.85
N VAL A 230 -1.10 -8.76 16.89
CA VAL A 230 -0.64 -7.60 16.12
C VAL A 230 0.68 -7.05 16.67
N SER A 231 0.86 -7.01 18.00
CA SER A 231 2.13 -6.57 18.61
C SER A 231 3.27 -7.54 18.28
N ALA A 232 3.03 -8.84 18.39
CA ALA A 232 4.02 -9.87 18.07
C ALA A 232 4.40 -9.86 16.56
N ALA A 233 3.48 -9.44 15.69
CA ALA A 233 3.75 -9.31 14.26
C ALA A 233 4.72 -8.18 13.90
N LEU A 234 4.95 -7.21 14.79
CA LEU A 234 5.91 -6.13 14.57
C LEU A 234 7.35 -6.64 14.46
N VAL A 235 7.67 -7.75 15.10
CA VAL A 235 9.00 -8.38 15.03
C VAL A 235 8.94 -9.64 14.16
N ALA A 236 10.07 -10.04 13.57
CA ALA A 236 10.12 -11.23 12.69
C ALA A 236 9.85 -12.51 13.47
N SER A 237 10.39 -12.57 14.69
CA SER A 237 10.21 -13.68 15.62
C SER A 237 10.00 -13.11 17.02
N ALA A 238 8.88 -13.42 17.65
CA ALA A 238 8.51 -12.90 18.96
C ALA A 238 8.60 -13.98 20.03
N SER A 239 9.33 -13.74 21.14
CA SER A 239 9.12 -14.50 22.36
C SER A 239 7.87 -14.00 23.10
N GLY A 240 7.34 -14.80 24.03
CA GLY A 240 6.24 -14.34 24.89
C GLY A 240 6.58 -13.06 25.65
N GLN A 241 7.81 -12.96 26.17
CA GLN A 241 8.31 -11.77 26.86
C GLN A 241 8.40 -10.55 25.95
N MET A 242 8.83 -10.72 24.69
CA MET A 242 8.86 -9.63 23.71
C MET A 242 7.44 -9.16 23.37
N ALA A 243 6.50 -10.09 23.15
CA ALA A 243 5.12 -9.76 22.87
C ALA A 243 4.44 -9.07 24.07
N GLU A 244 4.75 -9.49 25.29
CA GLU A 244 4.32 -8.80 26.52
C GLU A 244 4.90 -7.39 26.62
N ALA A 245 6.21 -7.24 26.42
CA ALA A 245 6.88 -5.93 26.47
C ALA A 245 6.36 -4.97 25.41
N LEU A 246 5.98 -5.47 24.22
CA LEU A 246 5.40 -4.68 23.15
C LEU A 246 3.93 -4.32 23.45
N GLY A 247 3.09 -5.31 23.74
CA GLY A 247 1.64 -5.16 23.86
C GLY A 247 1.14 -4.80 25.26
N GLY A 248 1.95 -5.02 26.30
CA GLY A 248 1.56 -4.83 27.70
C GLY A 248 0.61 -5.91 28.22
N ASN A 249 0.58 -7.10 27.60
CA ASN A 249 -0.29 -8.20 27.99
C ASN A 249 0.52 -9.36 28.57
N THR A 250 0.30 -9.68 29.84
CA THR A 250 0.99 -10.75 30.59
C THR A 250 0.66 -12.15 30.09
N GLU A 251 -0.45 -12.34 29.38
CA GLU A 251 -0.88 -13.63 28.82
C GLU A 251 -0.31 -13.88 27.42
N ALA A 252 0.58 -13.01 26.92
CA ALA A 252 1.07 -13.07 25.53
C ALA A 252 1.69 -14.42 25.16
N PHE A 253 2.40 -15.07 26.09
CA PHE A 253 2.99 -16.40 25.86
C PHE A 253 1.92 -17.47 25.62
N ASP A 254 0.87 -17.50 26.42
CA ASP A 254 -0.21 -18.48 26.31
C ASP A 254 -1.02 -18.27 25.04
N VAL A 255 -1.32 -17.00 24.72
CA VAL A 255 -2.01 -16.64 23.48
C VAL A 255 -1.22 -17.11 22.25
N LEU A 256 0.08 -16.83 22.17
CA LEU A 256 0.92 -17.25 21.05
C LEU A 256 1.04 -18.77 20.95
N THR A 257 1.16 -19.45 22.10
CA THR A 257 1.24 -20.92 22.16
C THR A 257 -0.05 -21.55 21.66
N GLN A 258 -1.20 -21.10 22.16
CA GLN A 258 -2.52 -21.61 21.74
C GLN A 258 -2.79 -21.30 20.27
N PHE A 259 -2.43 -20.09 19.83
CA PHE A 259 -2.59 -19.66 18.45
C PHE A 259 -1.79 -20.55 17.49
N ALA A 260 -0.50 -20.78 17.77
CA ALA A 260 0.36 -21.62 16.94
C ALA A 260 -0.20 -23.07 16.81
N ARG A 261 -0.69 -23.62 17.92
CA ARG A 261 -1.31 -24.96 17.92
C ARG A 261 -2.63 -25.03 17.17
N ARG A 262 -3.50 -24.02 17.36
CA ARG A 262 -4.87 -24.01 16.81
C ARG A 262 -4.90 -23.77 15.31
N TYR A 263 -4.11 -22.81 14.82
CA TYR A 263 -4.20 -22.33 13.45
C TYR A 263 -3.03 -22.73 12.56
N GLY A 264 -1.87 -23.09 13.13
CA GLY A 264 -0.67 -23.43 12.37
C GLY A 264 -0.11 -22.31 11.50
N LEU A 265 -0.58 -21.06 11.74
CA LEU A 265 -0.14 -19.85 11.03
C LEU A 265 1.08 -19.19 11.70
N ALA A 266 1.57 -19.78 12.78
CA ALA A 266 2.81 -19.44 13.45
C ALA A 266 3.64 -20.71 13.69
N ALA A 267 4.92 -20.66 13.36
CA ALA A 267 5.89 -21.68 13.70
C ALA A 267 6.50 -21.38 15.08
N ARG A 268 6.61 -22.38 15.93
CA ARG A 268 7.31 -22.30 17.21
C ARG A 268 8.73 -22.81 17.01
N THR A 269 9.72 -21.95 17.28
CA THR A 269 11.12 -22.36 17.27
C THR A 269 11.53 -22.76 18.68
N PRO A 270 12.12 -23.96 18.86
CA PRO A 270 12.60 -24.40 20.17
C PRO A 270 13.75 -23.49 20.64
N GLY A 271 13.69 -23.06 21.91
CA GLY A 271 14.67 -22.18 22.56
C GLY A 271 14.22 -21.90 23.99
N MET A 272 15.05 -21.27 24.80
CA MET A 272 14.68 -20.78 26.13
C MET A 272 14.92 -19.26 26.21
N PRO A 273 13.87 -18.45 26.10
CA PRO A 273 12.46 -18.76 25.85
C PRO A 273 12.17 -19.16 24.39
N PRO A 274 11.09 -19.92 24.13
CA PRO A 274 10.69 -20.26 22.75
C PRO A 274 10.22 -19.02 22.02
N THR A 275 10.45 -18.97 20.69
CA THR A 275 10.01 -17.89 19.83
C THR A 275 8.96 -18.36 18.84
N TYR A 276 8.13 -17.41 18.37
CA TYR A 276 7.03 -17.64 17.44
C TYR A 276 7.24 -16.79 16.20
N GLN A 277 7.24 -17.42 15.05
CA GLN A 277 7.36 -16.76 13.75
C GLN A 277 6.07 -16.96 12.98
N PHE A 278 5.36 -15.88 12.67
CA PHE A 278 4.17 -15.95 11.84
C PHE A 278 4.50 -16.30 10.39
N MET A 279 3.60 -17.03 9.73
CA MET A 279 3.63 -17.20 8.29
C MET A 279 3.65 -15.82 7.62
N PRO A 280 4.55 -15.55 6.67
CA PRO A 280 4.74 -14.20 6.12
C PRO A 280 3.44 -13.54 5.62
N LEU A 281 2.58 -14.27 4.91
CA LEU A 281 1.31 -13.75 4.42
C LEU A 281 0.32 -13.39 5.56
N PHE A 282 0.29 -14.20 6.62
CA PHE A 282 -0.55 -13.92 7.79
C PHE A 282 0.01 -12.75 8.60
N ARG A 283 1.32 -12.65 8.73
CA ARG A 283 1.99 -11.50 9.35
C ARG A 283 1.65 -10.21 8.61
N GLU A 284 1.69 -10.21 7.28
CA GLU A 284 1.28 -9.08 6.44
C GLU A 284 -0.17 -8.66 6.72
N PHE A 285 -1.07 -9.63 6.87
CA PHE A 285 -2.46 -9.37 7.27
C PHE A 285 -2.57 -8.71 8.65
N LEU A 286 -1.88 -9.23 9.67
CA LEU A 286 -1.90 -8.68 11.03
C LEU A 286 -1.38 -7.23 11.06
N LEU A 287 -0.30 -6.97 10.34
CA LEU A 287 0.28 -5.65 10.25
C LEU A 287 -0.65 -4.66 9.53
N ALA A 288 -1.41 -5.10 8.52
CA ALA A 288 -2.43 -4.28 7.88
C ALA A 288 -3.58 -3.88 8.82
N ARG A 289 -3.77 -4.59 9.94
CA ARG A 289 -4.78 -4.31 10.98
C ARG A 289 -4.25 -3.49 12.16
N ILE A 290 -2.99 -3.07 12.11
CA ILE A 290 -2.36 -2.38 13.24
C ILE A 290 -3.04 -1.05 13.56
N THR A 291 -3.44 -0.28 12.54
CA THR A 291 -4.13 1.01 12.69
C THR A 291 -5.55 0.85 13.22
N ASP A 292 -6.19 -0.29 12.95
CA ASP A 292 -7.53 -0.62 13.45
C ASP A 292 -7.46 -1.11 14.92
N THR A 293 -6.32 -1.71 15.30
CA THR A 293 -6.11 -2.31 16.62
C THR A 293 -5.58 -1.32 17.64
N PHE A 294 -4.73 -0.37 17.19
CA PHE A 294 -4.09 0.59 18.09
C PHE A 294 -4.31 2.03 17.64
N PRO A 295 -4.65 2.94 18.57
CA PRO A 295 -4.70 4.37 18.27
C PRO A 295 -3.28 4.92 17.97
N PRO A 296 -3.15 6.01 17.21
CA PRO A 296 -1.85 6.55 16.75
C PRO A 296 -0.81 6.76 17.86
N ALA A 297 -1.24 7.21 19.05
CA ALA A 297 -0.34 7.40 20.19
C ALA A 297 0.28 6.09 20.71
N LYS A 298 -0.51 5.00 20.72
CA LYS A 298 0.01 3.66 21.08
C LYS A 298 0.92 3.08 20.01
N LEU A 299 0.63 3.32 18.72
CA LEU A 299 1.48 2.84 17.62
C LEU A 299 2.90 3.36 17.72
N GLN A 300 3.06 4.64 18.07
CA GLN A 300 4.37 5.22 18.25
C GLN A 300 5.10 4.62 19.46
N ALA A 301 4.42 4.48 20.61
CA ALA A 301 5.02 3.85 21.78
C ALA A 301 5.43 2.39 21.49
N LEU A 302 4.68 1.69 20.62
CA LEU A 302 5.04 0.35 20.14
C LEU A 302 6.28 0.38 19.24
N ALA A 303 6.37 1.32 18.28
CA ALA A 303 7.52 1.44 17.40
C ALA A 303 8.81 1.75 18.20
N VAL A 304 8.75 2.70 19.15
CA VAL A 304 9.88 3.03 20.03
C VAL A 304 10.30 1.83 20.87
N ARG A 305 9.35 1.09 21.46
CA ARG A 305 9.65 -0.12 22.23
C ARG A 305 10.22 -1.23 21.35
N ALA A 306 9.72 -1.42 20.15
CA ALA A 306 10.24 -2.40 19.21
C ALA A 306 11.70 -2.08 18.84
N THR A 307 12.04 -0.83 18.57
CA THR A 307 13.42 -0.40 18.31
C THR A 307 14.33 -0.72 19.52
N ALA A 308 13.91 -0.36 20.73
CA ALA A 308 14.71 -0.58 21.94
C ALA A 308 14.91 -2.08 22.27
N LEU A 309 13.97 -2.95 21.91
CA LEU A 309 14.10 -4.39 22.08
C LEU A 309 15.01 -5.02 21.03
N LEU A 310 14.91 -4.57 19.79
CA LEU A 310 15.69 -5.08 18.66
C LEU A 310 17.16 -4.63 18.71
N ASP A 311 17.47 -3.46 19.31
CA ASP A 311 18.85 -3.01 19.52
C ASP A 311 19.66 -3.97 20.42
N LYS A 312 18.99 -4.79 21.22
CA LYS A 312 19.61 -5.77 22.13
C LYS A 312 19.78 -7.17 21.51
N GLU A 313 19.20 -7.39 20.34
CA GLU A 313 19.20 -8.70 19.68
C GLU A 313 20.17 -8.71 18.48
N PRO A 314 20.82 -9.85 18.16
CA PRO A 314 21.79 -9.95 17.06
C PRO A 314 21.17 -9.84 15.65
N HIS A 315 19.85 -9.85 15.51
CA HIS A 315 19.14 -9.76 14.21
C HIS A 315 18.77 -8.31 13.88
N GLN A 316 19.71 -7.59 13.29
CA GLN A 316 19.60 -6.16 12.99
C GLN A 316 18.72 -5.81 11.77
N ASP A 317 18.17 -6.80 11.05
CA ASP A 317 17.46 -6.60 9.79
C ASP A 317 16.18 -5.76 9.89
N TRP A 318 15.65 -5.57 11.09
CA TRP A 318 14.39 -4.87 11.38
C TRP A 318 14.55 -3.49 12.00
N LEU A 319 15.74 -3.11 12.42
CA LEU A 319 15.98 -1.80 13.01
C LEU A 319 15.69 -0.67 12.01
N GLY A 320 16.06 -0.87 10.73
CA GLY A 320 15.75 0.09 9.68
C GLY A 320 14.24 0.31 9.48
N ASP A 321 13.44 -0.75 9.57
CA ASP A 321 11.98 -0.68 9.48
C ASP A 321 11.37 0.11 10.65
N CYS A 322 11.86 -0.12 11.86
CA CYS A 322 11.43 0.63 13.04
C CYS A 322 11.86 2.10 12.97
N ASP A 323 13.08 2.38 12.51
CA ASP A 323 13.58 3.74 12.33
C ASP A 323 12.77 4.50 11.26
N LEU A 324 12.35 3.86 10.17
CA LEU A 324 11.46 4.45 9.16
C LEU A 324 10.09 4.83 9.75
N LEU A 325 9.51 3.96 10.59
CA LEU A 325 8.24 4.27 11.26
C LEU A 325 8.41 5.41 12.27
N ASN A 326 9.49 5.39 13.05
CA ASN A 326 9.78 6.47 13.99
C ASN A 326 10.02 7.80 13.27
N ALA A 327 10.70 7.78 12.11
CA ALA A 327 10.86 8.96 11.25
C ALA A 327 9.51 9.48 10.75
N TYR A 328 8.59 8.60 10.37
CA TYR A 328 7.24 9.00 10.00
C TYR A 328 6.50 9.69 11.15
N PHE A 329 6.57 9.16 12.37
CA PHE A 329 5.92 9.79 13.52
C PHE A 329 6.58 11.14 13.88
N ALA A 330 7.90 11.26 13.76
CA ALA A 330 8.61 12.52 13.95
C ALA A 330 8.16 13.56 12.90
N LEU A 331 8.05 13.16 11.64
CA LEU A 331 7.55 14.00 10.55
C LEU A 331 6.12 14.50 10.82
N ARG A 332 5.24 13.61 11.28
CA ARG A 332 3.84 13.94 11.62
C ARG A 332 3.69 14.92 12.78
N ARG A 333 4.68 15.00 13.65
CA ARG A 333 4.74 15.94 14.79
C ARG A 333 5.42 17.26 14.45
N GLY A 334 5.94 17.43 13.25
CA GLY A 334 6.74 18.60 12.88
C GLY A 334 8.16 18.59 13.47
N ASN A 335 8.62 17.48 14.07
CA ASN A 335 9.98 17.39 14.62
C ASN A 335 10.98 17.04 13.51
N SER A 336 11.41 18.06 12.77
CA SER A 336 12.28 17.91 11.60
C SER A 336 13.68 17.39 11.94
N LEU A 337 14.23 17.75 13.11
CA LEU A 337 15.56 17.29 13.58
C LEU A 337 15.54 15.78 13.83
N GLN A 338 14.59 15.31 14.63
CA GLN A 338 14.47 13.89 14.94
C GLN A 338 14.15 13.07 13.69
N CYS A 339 13.30 13.60 12.79
CA CYS A 339 13.02 12.97 11.51
C CYS A 339 14.30 12.81 10.67
N HIS A 340 15.13 13.86 10.60
CA HIS A 340 16.39 13.85 9.87
C HIS A 340 17.36 12.78 10.42
N GLU A 341 17.59 12.75 11.73
CA GLU A 341 18.46 11.77 12.39
C GLU A 341 18.02 10.32 12.13
N LEU A 342 16.72 10.05 12.29
CA LEU A 342 16.16 8.72 12.05
C LEU A 342 16.23 8.31 10.59
N LEU A 343 16.02 9.24 9.64
CA LEU A 343 16.19 8.99 8.22
C LEU A 343 17.63 8.67 7.84
N CYS A 344 18.58 9.45 8.37
CA CYS A 344 20.00 9.16 8.18
C CYS A 344 20.33 7.76 8.69
N THR A 345 19.89 7.41 9.89
CA THR A 345 20.14 6.09 10.49
C THR A 345 19.51 4.97 9.68
N ALA A 346 18.21 5.07 9.33
CA ALA A 346 17.48 4.04 8.61
C ALA A 346 18.03 3.77 7.22
N LEU A 347 18.31 4.83 6.44
CA LEU A 347 18.66 4.71 5.03
C LEU A 347 20.17 4.47 4.77
N THR A 348 21.04 4.72 5.75
CA THR A 348 22.50 4.52 5.63
C THR A 348 23.02 3.24 6.28
N ARG A 349 22.19 2.49 7.00
CA ARG A 349 22.60 1.21 7.59
C ARG A 349 23.08 0.24 6.51
N ALA A 350 24.33 -0.22 6.64
CA ALA A 350 24.99 -1.06 5.63
C ALA A 350 24.34 -2.46 5.48
N HIS A 351 23.58 -2.91 6.47
CA HIS A 351 22.95 -4.23 6.52
C HIS A 351 21.42 -4.17 6.36
N TYR A 352 20.87 -3.01 6.02
CA TYR A 352 19.44 -2.91 5.74
C TYR A 352 19.20 -3.31 4.27
N PRO A 353 18.72 -4.56 4.00
CA PRO A 353 18.36 -4.93 2.66
C PRO A 353 17.04 -4.23 2.31
N PRO A 354 17.03 -3.23 1.41
CA PRO A 354 15.80 -2.57 0.98
C PRO A 354 14.79 -3.58 0.42
N GLU A 355 15.28 -4.75 0.04
CA GLU A 355 14.54 -5.86 -0.54
C GLU A 355 13.63 -6.58 0.45
N ALA A 356 13.94 -6.57 1.73
CA ALA A 356 13.24 -7.31 2.78
C ALA A 356 12.36 -6.41 3.67
N SER A 357 12.27 -5.10 3.40
CA SER A 357 11.47 -4.18 4.22
C SER A 357 10.00 -4.57 4.24
N GLN A 358 9.53 -5.00 5.38
CA GLN A 358 8.13 -5.37 5.60
C GLN A 358 7.27 -4.14 5.88
N VAL A 359 7.86 -3.09 6.46
CA VAL A 359 7.19 -1.82 6.72
C VAL A 359 6.72 -1.18 5.42
N CYS A 360 7.46 -1.34 4.32
CA CYS A 360 7.03 -0.89 3.00
C CYS A 360 5.75 -1.58 2.51
N ALA A 361 5.58 -2.87 2.79
CA ALA A 361 4.39 -3.62 2.41
C ALA A 361 3.17 -3.26 3.27
N VAL A 362 3.40 -2.92 4.54
CA VAL A 362 2.36 -2.68 5.54
C VAL A 362 1.92 -1.23 5.59
N PHE A 363 2.87 -0.32 5.52
CA PHE A 363 2.66 1.13 5.61
C PHE A 363 3.18 1.85 4.37
N PRO A 364 2.77 1.45 3.14
CA PRO A 364 3.32 2.02 1.92
C PRO A 364 3.18 3.54 1.86
N THR A 365 2.08 4.09 2.34
CA THR A 365 1.84 5.53 2.37
C THR A 365 2.71 6.27 3.40
N ALA A 366 2.97 5.66 4.57
CA ALA A 366 3.83 6.25 5.58
C ALA A 366 5.30 6.26 5.12
N VAL A 367 5.78 5.12 4.62
CA VAL A 367 7.14 5.01 4.08
C VAL A 367 7.32 5.90 2.86
N ALA A 368 6.30 6.02 2.00
CA ALA A 368 6.33 6.93 0.86
C ALA A 368 6.52 8.39 1.30
N GLN A 369 5.83 8.84 2.37
CA GLN A 369 6.00 10.19 2.91
C GLN A 369 7.40 10.42 3.46
N VAL A 370 7.94 9.44 4.17
CA VAL A 370 9.30 9.47 4.73
C VAL A 370 10.35 9.46 3.61
N CYS A 371 10.19 8.65 2.58
CA CYS A 371 11.06 8.65 1.40
C CYS A 371 11.00 9.98 0.63
N ALA A 372 9.81 10.58 0.48
CA ALA A 372 9.67 11.89 -0.15
C ALA A 372 10.41 12.98 0.64
N GLU A 373 10.34 12.93 1.98
CA GLU A 373 11.08 13.83 2.84
C GLU A 373 12.60 13.61 2.76
N ALA A 374 13.05 12.34 2.74
CA ALA A 374 14.46 12.00 2.54
C ALA A 374 14.99 12.54 1.20
N LEU A 375 14.23 12.38 0.12
CA LEU A 375 14.58 12.92 -1.19
C LEU A 375 14.61 14.45 -1.19
N ARG A 376 13.67 15.11 -0.50
CA ARG A 376 13.61 16.57 -0.37
C ARG A 376 14.84 17.13 0.36
N GLN A 377 15.28 16.43 1.40
CA GLN A 377 16.46 16.79 2.20
C GLN A 377 17.78 16.24 1.63
N SER A 378 17.74 15.50 0.51
CA SER A 378 18.91 14.82 -0.07
C SER A 378 19.59 13.83 0.87
N ILE A 379 18.81 13.18 1.76
CA ILE A 379 19.29 12.14 2.68
C ILE A 379 19.28 10.80 1.96
N ALA A 380 20.45 10.19 1.77
CA ALA A 380 20.63 8.88 1.13
C ALA A 380 19.68 8.66 -0.08
N PRO A 381 19.67 9.56 -1.09
CA PRO A 381 18.65 9.59 -2.13
C PRO A 381 18.56 8.29 -2.93
N GLU A 382 19.68 7.59 -3.11
CA GLU A 382 19.72 6.31 -3.83
C GLU A 382 19.05 5.18 -3.04
N SER A 383 19.18 5.16 -1.72
CA SER A 383 18.50 4.19 -0.86
C SER A 383 16.99 4.45 -0.84
N ALA A 384 16.57 5.72 -0.75
CA ALA A 384 15.17 6.11 -0.82
C ALA A 384 14.54 5.74 -2.19
N ARG A 385 15.23 6.00 -3.30
CA ARG A 385 14.77 5.60 -4.65
C ARG A 385 14.62 4.09 -4.78
N ARG A 386 15.61 3.32 -4.32
CA ARG A 386 15.53 1.84 -4.33
C ARG A 386 14.33 1.31 -3.55
N LEU A 387 14.02 1.87 -2.38
CA LEU A 387 12.82 1.50 -1.62
C LEU A 387 11.54 1.80 -2.41
N ILE A 388 11.43 2.99 -2.99
CA ILE A 388 10.27 3.42 -3.77
C ILE A 388 10.05 2.50 -4.97
N GLU A 389 11.08 2.25 -5.76
CA GLU A 389 11.00 1.44 -6.98
C GLU A 389 10.73 -0.03 -6.67
N ARG A 390 11.45 -0.60 -5.71
CA ARG A 390 11.31 -2.02 -5.33
C ARG A 390 9.94 -2.35 -4.80
N HIS A 391 9.42 -1.51 -3.90
CA HIS A 391 8.12 -1.73 -3.27
C HIS A 391 6.98 -1.02 -3.99
N ARG A 392 7.26 -0.36 -5.13
CA ARG A 392 6.27 0.41 -5.92
C ARG A 392 5.44 1.33 -5.03
N LEU A 393 6.12 2.06 -4.15
CA LEU A 393 5.45 2.94 -3.20
C LEU A 393 4.64 4.00 -3.94
N PRO A 394 3.39 4.26 -3.53
CA PRO A 394 2.58 5.29 -4.16
C PRO A 394 3.15 6.67 -3.85
N ALA A 395 3.20 7.57 -4.83
CA ALA A 395 3.64 8.93 -4.59
C ALA A 395 2.71 9.60 -3.56
N PRO A 396 3.24 10.10 -2.43
CA PRO A 396 2.42 10.78 -1.43
C PRO A 396 1.98 12.16 -1.96
N PRO A 397 0.89 12.74 -1.43
CA PRO A 397 0.59 14.13 -1.66
C PRO A 397 1.82 14.98 -1.32
N ARG A 398 2.27 15.84 -2.23
CA ARG A 398 3.49 16.66 -2.10
C ARG A 398 4.82 15.87 -2.18
N ALA A 399 4.84 14.78 -2.91
CA ALA A 399 6.10 14.06 -3.17
C ALA A 399 7.17 14.96 -3.82
N GLY A 400 6.74 16.00 -4.51
CA GLY A 400 7.60 17.00 -5.14
C GLY A 400 8.37 16.47 -6.34
N ARG A 401 9.21 17.36 -6.92
CA ARG A 401 10.00 17.04 -8.12
C ARG A 401 11.06 15.97 -7.92
N HIS A 402 11.48 15.71 -6.68
CA HIS A 402 12.57 14.78 -6.36
C HIS A 402 12.13 13.32 -6.33
N TRP A 403 10.81 13.07 -6.28
CA TRP A 403 10.25 11.72 -6.38
C TRP A 403 10.59 11.09 -7.74
N PRO A 404 10.85 9.79 -7.85
CA PRO A 404 11.18 9.09 -9.10
C PRO A 404 9.93 8.90 -9.99
N TRP A 405 9.44 10.00 -10.53
CA TRP A 405 8.30 9.99 -11.45
C TRP A 405 8.67 9.36 -12.80
N ALA A 406 7.76 8.59 -13.38
CA ALA A 406 7.96 8.09 -14.73
C ALA A 406 8.08 9.26 -15.74
N PHE A 407 7.28 10.32 -15.54
CA PHE A 407 7.30 11.52 -16.38
C PHE A 407 7.27 12.79 -15.52
N LYS A 408 8.15 13.73 -15.88
CA LYS A 408 8.12 15.09 -15.31
C LYS A 408 7.85 16.09 -16.42
N VAL A 409 6.80 16.89 -16.26
CA VAL A 409 6.38 17.88 -17.23
C VAL A 409 6.49 19.28 -16.62
N TYR A 410 7.28 20.11 -17.27
CA TYR A 410 7.39 21.52 -16.93
C TYR A 410 6.60 22.32 -17.97
N VAL A 411 5.69 23.15 -17.51
CA VAL A 411 4.85 24.02 -18.34
C VAL A 411 4.91 25.48 -17.90
N LEU A 412 5.57 25.76 -16.77
CA LEU A 412 5.76 27.12 -16.25
C LEU A 412 7.09 27.68 -16.76
N GLY A 413 7.00 28.76 -17.56
CA GLY A 413 8.15 29.37 -18.24
C GLY A 413 8.41 28.77 -19.63
N GLY A 414 8.60 27.46 -19.74
CA GLY A 414 8.83 26.77 -21.01
C GLY A 414 8.43 25.31 -20.94
N PHE A 415 8.13 24.70 -22.09
CA PHE A 415 7.74 23.29 -22.12
C PHE A 415 8.96 22.37 -22.11
N ARG A 416 9.04 21.48 -21.11
CA ARG A 416 10.04 20.40 -21.02
C ARG A 416 9.35 19.12 -20.57
N LEU A 417 9.70 18.02 -21.20
CA LEU A 417 9.21 16.68 -20.86
C LEU A 417 10.39 15.76 -20.59
N LEU A 418 10.45 15.20 -19.39
CA LEU A 418 11.45 14.24 -18.96
C LEU A 418 10.81 12.88 -18.77
N LYS A 419 11.53 11.81 -19.10
CA LYS A 419 11.20 10.42 -18.79
C LYS A 419 12.32 9.85 -17.91
N ALA A 420 11.98 9.39 -16.71
CA ALA A 420 12.95 8.93 -15.70
C ALA A 420 14.13 9.93 -15.56
N ASP A 421 13.82 11.20 -15.36
CA ASP A 421 14.74 12.35 -15.25
C ASP A 421 15.60 12.67 -16.48
N ALA A 422 15.45 11.93 -17.58
CA ALA A 422 16.15 12.20 -18.84
C ALA A 422 15.25 12.96 -19.84
N PRO A 423 15.74 13.99 -20.54
CA PRO A 423 14.97 14.68 -21.55
C PRO A 423 14.58 13.73 -22.70
N ILE A 424 13.30 13.73 -23.07
CA ILE A 424 12.86 13.00 -24.25
C ILE A 424 13.42 13.72 -25.49
N ARG A 425 14.18 12.99 -26.33
CA ARG A 425 14.68 13.52 -27.59
C ARG A 425 13.53 13.77 -28.57
N LEU A 426 13.22 15.02 -28.82
CA LEU A 426 12.12 15.44 -29.69
C LEU A 426 12.63 15.63 -31.12
N SER A 427 12.12 14.87 -32.09
CA SER A 427 12.36 15.15 -33.51
C SER A 427 11.44 16.29 -33.97
N LYS A 428 12.00 17.30 -34.64
CA LYS A 428 11.40 18.65 -34.82
C LYS A 428 10.03 18.73 -35.56
N ARG A 429 9.55 17.74 -36.29
CA ARG A 429 8.27 17.83 -37.05
C ARG A 429 7.19 16.83 -36.68
N ALA A 430 7.52 15.58 -36.44
CA ALA A 430 6.52 14.52 -36.25
C ALA A 430 5.84 14.51 -34.86
N GLN A 431 6.42 15.19 -33.87
CA GLN A 431 6.00 15.11 -32.47
C GLN A 431 5.26 16.35 -31.95
N ARG A 432 5.09 17.38 -32.77
CA ARG A 432 4.44 18.63 -32.35
C ARG A 432 3.00 18.42 -31.90
N ARG A 433 2.17 17.75 -32.67
CA ARG A 433 0.76 17.51 -32.36
C ARG A 433 0.52 16.63 -31.13
N PRO A 434 1.23 15.50 -30.92
CA PRO A 434 1.16 14.75 -29.67
C PRO A 434 1.52 15.57 -28.42
N LEU A 435 2.53 16.44 -28.52
CA LEU A 435 2.92 17.31 -27.41
C LEU A 435 1.89 18.43 -27.14
N GLU A 436 1.31 18.99 -28.20
CA GLU A 436 0.21 19.94 -28.07
C GLU A 436 -1.00 19.32 -27.38
N LEU A 437 -1.31 18.04 -27.67
CA LEU A 437 -2.34 17.30 -26.96
C LEU A 437 -2.03 17.15 -25.47
N LEU A 438 -0.80 16.82 -25.11
CA LEU A 438 -0.38 16.72 -23.71
C LEU A 438 -0.50 18.08 -23.00
N GLN A 439 -0.02 19.14 -23.62
CA GLN A 439 -0.10 20.51 -23.10
C GLN A 439 -1.56 20.96 -22.89
N ALA A 440 -2.42 20.73 -23.88
CA ALA A 440 -3.84 21.06 -23.79
C ALA A 440 -4.54 20.21 -22.70
N LEU A 441 -4.24 18.94 -22.64
CA LEU A 441 -4.79 18.06 -21.60
C LEU A 441 -4.41 18.54 -20.19
N ILE A 442 -3.18 18.98 -19.97
CA ILE A 442 -2.73 19.59 -18.71
C ILE A 442 -3.49 20.91 -18.45
N ALA A 443 -3.62 21.76 -19.46
CA ALA A 443 -4.33 23.05 -19.34
C ALA A 443 -5.81 22.88 -18.96
N PHE A 444 -6.44 21.81 -19.41
CA PHE A 444 -7.85 21.49 -19.11
C PHE A 444 -8.03 20.67 -17.80
N GLY A 445 -6.98 20.50 -16.99
CA GLY A 445 -7.04 19.85 -15.68
C GLY A 445 -6.59 18.39 -15.65
N ALA A 446 -6.21 17.83 -16.79
CA ALA A 446 -5.60 16.49 -16.95
C ALA A 446 -6.45 15.29 -16.53
N THR A 447 -7.60 15.49 -15.94
CA THR A 447 -8.48 14.42 -15.45
C THR A 447 -9.86 14.61 -16.03
N ASP A 448 -10.39 13.54 -16.65
CA ASP A 448 -11.76 13.48 -17.17
C ASP A 448 -12.09 14.61 -18.18
N VAL A 449 -11.13 14.94 -19.04
CA VAL A 449 -11.26 16.01 -20.03
C VAL A 449 -12.08 15.53 -21.23
N PRO A 450 -13.17 16.22 -21.61
CA PRO A 450 -13.96 15.82 -22.75
C PRO A 450 -13.15 15.87 -24.05
N ALA A 451 -13.19 14.80 -24.85
CA ALA A 451 -12.51 14.72 -26.14
C ALA A 451 -12.89 15.89 -27.08
N ARG A 452 -14.17 16.25 -27.08
CA ARG A 452 -14.66 17.37 -27.88
C ARG A 452 -14.00 18.70 -27.52
N ALA A 453 -13.81 18.99 -26.23
CA ALA A 453 -13.13 20.21 -25.80
C ALA A 453 -11.67 20.28 -26.29
N LEU A 454 -11.00 19.13 -26.35
CA LEU A 454 -9.64 19.04 -26.90
C LEU A 454 -9.64 19.19 -28.43
N ILE A 455 -10.63 18.63 -29.13
CA ILE A 455 -10.78 18.75 -30.58
C ILE A 455 -11.02 20.21 -30.94
N ASP A 456 -12.01 20.86 -30.31
CA ASP A 456 -12.35 22.26 -30.55
C ASP A 456 -11.15 23.21 -30.28
N ALA A 457 -10.31 22.87 -29.28
CA ALA A 457 -9.14 23.64 -28.92
C ALA A 457 -7.95 23.46 -29.88
N LEU A 458 -7.69 22.23 -30.35
CA LEU A 458 -6.49 21.89 -31.11
C LEU A 458 -6.73 21.85 -32.62
N TRP A 459 -7.95 21.61 -33.05
CA TRP A 459 -8.36 21.50 -34.46
C TRP A 459 -9.71 22.16 -34.67
N PRO A 460 -9.83 23.50 -34.51
CA PRO A 460 -11.11 24.21 -34.59
C PRO A 460 -11.80 24.08 -35.95
N ASP A 461 -11.01 23.84 -37.00
CA ASP A 461 -11.52 23.70 -38.38
C ASP A 461 -11.94 22.26 -38.74
N SER A 462 -11.87 21.32 -37.79
CA SER A 462 -12.20 19.91 -38.02
C SER A 462 -13.66 19.62 -37.66
N GLU A 463 -14.46 19.15 -38.61
CA GLU A 463 -15.84 18.79 -38.35
C GLU A 463 -16.02 17.32 -37.95
N GLY A 464 -16.89 17.07 -36.98
CA GLY A 464 -17.43 15.75 -36.62
C GLY A 464 -16.39 14.63 -36.43
N ASP A 465 -16.57 13.55 -37.21
CA ASP A 465 -15.76 12.32 -37.10
C ASP A 465 -14.27 12.51 -37.45
N VAL A 466 -13.97 13.50 -38.32
CA VAL A 466 -12.57 13.81 -38.71
C VAL A 466 -11.76 14.30 -37.49
N GLY A 467 -12.38 15.12 -36.64
CA GLY A 467 -11.74 15.61 -35.40
C GLY A 467 -11.42 14.48 -34.43
N TYR A 468 -12.34 13.53 -34.27
CA TYR A 468 -12.12 12.35 -33.41
C TYR A 468 -10.99 11.46 -33.94
N HIS A 469 -10.95 11.16 -35.22
CA HIS A 469 -9.87 10.37 -35.82
C HIS A 469 -8.52 11.05 -35.71
N THR A 470 -8.47 12.38 -35.81
CA THR A 470 -7.24 13.17 -35.63
C THR A 470 -6.77 13.12 -34.19
N LEU A 471 -7.69 13.22 -33.22
CA LEU A 471 -7.39 13.08 -31.80
C LEU A 471 -6.87 11.68 -31.46
N GLU A 472 -7.50 10.61 -31.96
CA GLU A 472 -7.04 9.22 -31.76
C GLU A 472 -5.63 9.00 -32.31
N THR A 473 -5.36 9.53 -33.51
CA THR A 473 -4.03 9.48 -34.09
C THR A 473 -3.00 10.22 -33.24
N ALA A 474 -3.34 11.40 -32.73
CA ALA A 474 -2.46 12.18 -31.86
C ALA A 474 -2.24 11.47 -30.53
N LEU A 475 -3.28 10.86 -29.95
CA LEU A 475 -3.22 10.06 -28.72
C LEU A 475 -2.36 8.80 -28.90
N TYR A 476 -2.54 8.08 -29.99
CA TYR A 476 -1.71 6.93 -30.32
C TYR A 476 -0.22 7.32 -30.38
N ARG A 477 0.10 8.40 -31.10
CA ARG A 477 1.48 8.91 -31.21
C ARG A 477 2.03 9.41 -29.88
N LEU A 478 1.20 10.02 -29.02
CA LEU A 478 1.59 10.44 -27.67
C LEU A 478 1.93 9.22 -26.82
N ARG A 479 1.11 8.18 -26.82
CA ARG A 479 1.38 6.93 -26.13
C ARG A 479 2.68 6.26 -26.60
N GLN A 480 2.95 6.27 -27.90
CA GLN A 480 4.19 5.77 -28.47
C GLN A 480 5.40 6.61 -28.01
N LEU A 481 5.28 7.93 -28.01
CA LEU A 481 6.32 8.84 -27.54
C LEU A 481 6.68 8.60 -26.06
N LEU A 482 5.67 8.41 -25.23
CA LEU A 482 5.86 8.11 -23.80
C LEU A 482 6.39 6.67 -23.59
N GLY A 483 6.07 5.73 -24.50
CA GLY A 483 6.37 4.31 -24.31
C GLY A 483 5.59 3.70 -23.12
N ALA A 484 4.44 4.29 -22.79
CA ALA A 484 3.57 3.88 -21.68
C ALA A 484 2.09 4.09 -22.07
N PRO A 485 1.44 3.09 -22.69
CA PRO A 485 0.06 3.22 -23.19
C PRO A 485 -0.96 3.58 -22.10
N GLN A 486 -0.72 3.13 -20.87
CA GLN A 486 -1.62 3.38 -19.73
C GLN A 486 -1.44 4.78 -19.10
N ALA A 487 -0.38 5.50 -19.46
CA ALA A 487 -0.13 6.83 -18.91
C ALA A 487 -1.18 7.87 -19.33
N VAL A 488 -1.82 7.68 -20.49
CA VAL A 488 -2.92 8.49 -20.99
C VAL A 488 -4.10 7.58 -21.30
N ARG A 489 -5.14 7.65 -20.47
CA ARG A 489 -6.34 6.82 -20.63
C ARG A 489 -7.41 7.57 -21.41
N MET A 490 -8.15 6.84 -22.24
CA MET A 490 -9.33 7.34 -22.92
C MET A 490 -10.49 6.37 -22.64
N GLY A 491 -11.59 6.89 -22.12
CA GLY A 491 -12.81 6.13 -21.85
C GLY A 491 -14.03 7.03 -21.91
N SER A 492 -15.14 6.56 -22.46
CA SER A 492 -16.40 7.31 -22.58
C SER A 492 -16.22 8.72 -23.20
N SER A 493 -15.41 8.84 -24.25
CA SER A 493 -15.06 10.10 -24.94
C SER A 493 -14.40 11.15 -24.02
N ARG A 494 -13.67 10.71 -23.00
CA ARG A 494 -12.91 11.55 -22.08
C ARG A 494 -11.47 11.08 -21.96
N LEU A 495 -10.53 12.00 -21.81
CA LEU A 495 -9.11 11.71 -21.63
C LEU A 495 -8.66 12.06 -20.22
N SER A 496 -7.77 11.22 -19.67
CA SER A 496 -7.15 11.46 -18.36
C SER A 496 -5.67 11.06 -18.38
N LEU A 497 -4.83 11.87 -17.73
CA LEU A 497 -3.47 11.48 -17.40
C LEU A 497 -3.49 10.64 -16.10
N ASP A 498 -2.66 9.62 -16.06
CA ASP A 498 -2.44 8.85 -14.83
C ASP A 498 -1.54 9.64 -13.86
N ARG A 499 -2.15 10.33 -12.90
CA ARG A 499 -1.44 11.17 -11.94
C ARG A 499 -0.39 10.41 -11.10
N SER A 500 -0.46 9.09 -11.04
CA SER A 500 0.56 8.28 -10.34
C SER A 500 1.89 8.19 -11.12
N GLN A 501 1.86 8.45 -12.43
CA GLN A 501 3.03 8.40 -13.30
C GLN A 501 3.58 9.78 -13.66
N PHE A 502 2.79 10.84 -13.47
CA PHE A 502 3.17 12.19 -13.88
C PHE A 502 3.37 13.12 -12.69
N TRP A 503 4.46 13.86 -12.73
CA TRP A 503 4.61 15.11 -12.01
C TRP A 503 4.51 16.28 -12.99
N VAL A 504 3.75 17.32 -12.63
CA VAL A 504 3.59 18.54 -13.42
C VAL A 504 3.79 19.72 -12.48
N ASP A 505 4.70 20.64 -12.83
CA ASP A 505 4.99 21.84 -12.05
C ASP A 505 3.75 22.70 -11.79
N LEU A 506 2.83 22.75 -12.76
CA LEU A 506 1.53 23.41 -12.63
C LEU A 506 0.69 22.83 -11.48
N TRP A 507 0.61 21.52 -11.35
CA TRP A 507 -0.21 20.89 -10.29
C TRP A 507 0.36 21.16 -8.89
N GLU A 508 1.67 21.17 -8.78
CA GLU A 508 2.34 21.50 -7.52
C GLU A 508 2.13 22.97 -7.16
N LEU A 509 2.25 23.88 -8.14
CA LEU A 509 1.94 25.29 -7.96
C LEU A 509 0.46 25.50 -7.57
N GLU A 510 -0.48 24.86 -8.25
CA GLU A 510 -1.91 24.98 -7.94
C GLU A 510 -2.23 24.51 -6.52
N HIS A 511 -1.58 23.44 -6.09
CA HIS A 511 -1.72 22.92 -4.73
C HIS A 511 -1.18 23.93 -3.69
N GLU A 512 0.01 24.51 -3.91
CA GLU A 512 0.57 25.55 -3.02
C GLU A 512 -0.30 26.82 -2.98
N LEU A 513 -0.88 27.21 -4.12
CA LEU A 513 -1.78 28.36 -4.19
C LEU A 513 -3.14 28.12 -3.50
N GLN A 514 -3.63 26.89 -3.48
CA GLN A 514 -4.92 26.51 -2.85
C GLN A 514 -4.79 26.16 -1.37
N SER A 515 -3.60 25.77 -0.92
CA SER A 515 -3.38 25.41 0.49
C SER A 515 -3.62 26.61 1.39
N GLU A 516 -4.41 26.41 2.46
CA GLU A 516 -4.55 27.43 3.50
C GLU A 516 -3.21 27.68 4.20
N PRO A 517 -2.91 28.93 4.60
CA PRO A 517 -1.71 29.23 5.36
C PRO A 517 -1.72 28.44 6.68
N ASN A 518 -0.83 27.46 6.84
CA ASN A 518 -0.62 26.82 8.15
C ASN A 518 0.02 27.84 9.09
N ALA A 519 -0.40 27.82 10.37
CA ALA A 519 0.16 28.69 11.41
C ALA A 519 1.69 28.50 11.61
N GLU A 520 2.23 27.36 11.19
CA GLU A 520 3.65 27.00 11.31
C GLU A 520 4.53 27.49 10.14
N THR A 521 3.94 27.84 9.00
CA THR A 521 4.70 28.27 7.81
C THR A 521 4.63 29.78 7.68
N SER A 522 5.79 30.44 7.63
CA SER A 522 5.82 31.90 7.42
C SER A 522 5.31 32.27 6.01
N PRO A 523 4.63 33.43 5.85
CA PRO A 523 4.21 33.88 4.53
C PRO A 523 5.38 34.03 3.54
N ALA A 524 6.56 34.39 4.00
CA ALA A 524 7.77 34.50 3.18
C ALA A 524 8.25 33.14 2.66
N GLU A 525 8.26 32.09 3.48
CA GLU A 525 8.61 30.76 3.05
C GLU A 525 7.63 30.21 2.01
N ARG A 526 6.35 30.48 2.19
CA ARG A 526 5.32 30.10 1.21
C ARG A 526 5.55 30.79 -0.13
N VAL A 527 5.80 32.10 -0.11
CA VAL A 527 6.11 32.85 -1.33
C VAL A 527 7.39 32.33 -1.99
N GLY A 528 8.42 31.98 -1.20
CA GLY A 528 9.65 31.37 -1.69
C GLY A 528 9.39 30.07 -2.48
N ARG A 529 8.59 29.13 -1.92
CA ARG A 529 8.21 27.90 -2.61
C ARG A 529 7.42 28.13 -3.88
N ILE A 530 6.45 29.04 -3.84
CA ILE A 530 5.65 29.42 -5.01
C ILE A 530 6.55 30.00 -6.11
N ARG A 531 7.54 30.83 -5.75
CA ARG A 531 8.51 31.41 -6.68
C ARG A 531 9.43 30.35 -7.30
N GLU A 532 9.86 29.35 -6.55
CA GLU A 532 10.64 28.24 -7.08
C GLU A 532 9.89 27.45 -8.17
N LEU A 533 8.57 27.33 -8.03
CA LEU A 533 7.70 26.64 -9.00
C LEU A 533 7.33 27.53 -10.19
N TYR A 534 6.99 28.81 -9.93
CA TYR A 534 6.54 29.74 -10.95
C TYR A 534 7.72 30.40 -11.66
N GLN A 535 8.39 29.67 -12.55
CA GLN A 535 9.54 30.14 -13.33
C GLN A 535 9.16 31.06 -14.52
N GLY A 536 7.87 31.31 -14.73
CA GLY A 536 7.34 32.16 -15.79
C GLY A 536 5.90 31.77 -16.15
N HIS A 537 5.32 32.48 -17.09
CA HIS A 537 3.94 32.24 -17.48
C HIS A 537 3.76 30.82 -18.09
N PHE A 538 2.58 30.27 -17.91
CA PHE A 538 2.19 28.99 -18.49
C PHE A 538 2.44 28.98 -20.01
N LEU A 539 3.28 28.05 -20.50
CA LEU A 539 3.69 27.90 -21.88
C LEU A 539 4.13 29.24 -22.54
N LEU A 540 5.08 29.93 -21.93
CA LEU A 540 5.52 31.27 -22.33
C LEU A 540 5.82 31.42 -23.82
N HIS A 541 6.50 30.41 -24.43
CA HIS A 541 6.90 30.43 -25.85
C HIS A 541 5.78 30.04 -26.82
N GLU A 542 4.60 29.68 -26.30
CA GLU A 542 3.42 29.32 -27.08
C GLU A 542 2.29 30.33 -26.85
N SER A 543 2.62 31.62 -26.91
CA SER A 543 1.73 32.73 -26.55
C SER A 543 0.49 32.87 -27.42
N GLU A 544 0.49 32.33 -28.65
CA GLU A 544 -0.57 32.47 -29.64
C GLU A 544 -1.72 31.46 -29.50
N LYS A 545 -1.67 30.53 -28.52
CA LYS A 545 -2.68 29.49 -28.38
C LYS A 545 -3.87 29.94 -27.53
N PRO A 546 -5.08 30.12 -28.13
CA PRO A 546 -6.24 30.62 -27.39
C PRO A 546 -6.63 29.78 -26.19
N TRP A 547 -6.50 28.46 -26.28
CA TRP A 547 -6.84 27.54 -25.19
C TRP A 547 -5.92 27.67 -23.95
N ALA A 548 -4.70 28.17 -24.11
CA ALA A 548 -3.77 28.38 -23.01
C ALA A 548 -4.01 29.71 -22.26
N LEU A 549 -4.71 30.67 -22.88
CA LEU A 549 -4.92 32.02 -22.32
C LEU A 549 -5.69 31.98 -21.00
N LYS A 550 -6.77 31.22 -20.92
CA LYS A 550 -7.59 31.10 -19.71
C LYS A 550 -6.77 30.56 -18.51
N THR A 551 -6.00 29.51 -18.73
CA THR A 551 -5.13 28.91 -17.70
C THR A 551 -4.04 29.90 -17.29
N ARG A 552 -3.41 30.60 -18.25
CA ARG A 552 -2.38 31.62 -17.99
C ARG A 552 -2.91 32.77 -17.15
N GLN A 553 -4.06 33.34 -17.52
CA GLN A 553 -4.69 34.43 -16.76
C GLN A 553 -5.09 33.99 -15.35
N GLY A 554 -5.77 32.83 -15.23
CA GLY A 554 -6.19 32.32 -13.94
C GLY A 554 -5.02 32.00 -12.98
N LEU A 555 -3.88 31.54 -13.50
CA LEU A 555 -2.67 31.32 -12.71
C LEU A 555 -2.05 32.64 -12.25
N ARG A 556 -1.93 33.63 -13.18
CA ARG A 556 -1.44 34.98 -12.85
C ARG A 556 -2.27 35.59 -11.75
N ASP A 557 -3.59 35.60 -11.87
CA ASP A 557 -4.49 36.19 -10.88
C ASP A 557 -4.38 35.54 -9.50
N ARG A 558 -4.24 34.21 -9.46
CA ARG A 558 -4.03 33.46 -8.21
C ARG A 558 -2.67 33.76 -7.58
N PHE A 559 -1.62 33.81 -8.39
CA PHE A 559 -0.29 34.17 -7.94
C PHE A 559 -0.26 35.60 -7.36
N MET A 560 -0.80 36.58 -8.09
CA MET A 560 -0.87 37.98 -7.65
C MET A 560 -1.64 38.13 -6.34
N ARG A 561 -2.72 37.36 -6.18
CA ARG A 561 -3.48 37.32 -4.93
C ARG A 561 -2.63 36.78 -3.78
N CYS A 562 -1.91 35.69 -4.00
CA CYS A 562 -1.06 35.10 -2.98
C CYS A 562 0.04 36.06 -2.49
N ILE A 563 0.74 36.73 -3.40
CA ILE A 563 1.75 37.77 -3.08
C ILE A 563 1.14 38.89 -2.25
N ARG A 564 0.00 39.45 -2.69
CA ARG A 564 -0.71 40.51 -1.98
C ARG A 564 -1.10 40.06 -0.56
N ASP A 565 -1.70 38.90 -0.43
CA ASP A 565 -2.21 38.41 0.86
C ASP A 565 -1.05 38.14 1.83
N ALA A 566 0.08 37.63 1.34
CA ALA A 566 1.30 37.42 2.13
C ALA A 566 1.89 38.76 2.59
N ALA A 567 2.02 39.74 1.70
CA ALA A 567 2.52 41.08 2.04
C ALA A 567 1.63 41.77 3.08
N ARG A 568 0.30 41.68 2.92
CA ARG A 568 -0.67 42.25 3.89
C ARG A 568 -0.57 41.66 5.29
N VAL A 569 -0.15 40.38 5.44
CA VAL A 569 0.09 39.82 6.76
C VAL A 569 1.21 40.53 7.48
N TYR A 570 2.30 40.85 6.77
CA TYR A 570 3.42 41.61 7.33
C TYR A 570 3.08 43.09 7.55
N GLU A 571 2.35 43.74 6.64
CA GLU A 571 1.83 45.10 6.82
C GLU A 571 1.01 45.22 8.11
N ARG A 572 0.08 44.30 8.37
CA ARG A 572 -0.74 44.29 9.61
C ARG A 572 0.08 44.09 10.88
N ARG A 573 1.27 43.50 10.78
CA ARG A 573 2.20 43.27 11.89
C ARG A 573 3.25 44.41 12.00
N ASN A 574 3.16 45.43 11.14
CA ASN A 574 4.14 46.51 11.00
C ASN A 574 5.57 46.00 10.69
N VAL A 575 5.70 44.85 10.03
CA VAL A 575 6.99 44.29 9.59
C VAL A 575 7.20 44.68 8.12
N TRP A 576 7.45 45.99 7.91
CA TRP A 576 7.47 46.60 6.58
C TRP A 576 8.58 46.09 5.67
N GLU A 577 9.76 45.77 6.22
CA GLU A 577 10.90 45.26 5.46
C GLU A 577 10.57 43.90 4.78
N GLU A 578 9.88 42.99 5.48
CA GLU A 578 9.48 41.74 4.90
C GLU A 578 8.37 41.91 3.84
N ALA A 579 7.45 42.86 4.04
CA ALA A 579 6.45 43.18 3.04
C ALA A 579 7.10 43.73 1.75
N VAL A 580 8.14 44.58 1.87
CA VAL A 580 8.94 45.06 0.73
C VAL A 580 9.53 43.92 -0.07
N LYS A 581 10.20 42.96 0.58
CA LYS A 581 10.80 41.78 -0.07
C LYS A 581 9.76 40.98 -0.87
N ILE A 582 8.56 40.78 -0.29
CA ILE A 582 7.47 40.07 -0.94
C ILE A 582 6.96 40.84 -2.17
N TYR A 583 6.71 42.13 -2.08
CA TYR A 583 6.28 42.92 -3.24
C TYR A 583 7.36 42.98 -4.33
N GLN A 584 8.63 43.09 -3.96
CA GLN A 584 9.74 43.05 -4.91
C GLN A 584 9.80 41.71 -5.65
N SER A 585 9.66 40.61 -4.93
CA SER A 585 9.63 39.28 -5.54
C SER A 585 8.46 39.08 -6.51
N GLY A 586 7.32 39.73 -6.24
CA GLY A 586 6.17 39.74 -7.15
C GLY A 586 6.45 40.53 -8.42
N LEU A 587 7.14 41.68 -8.32
CA LEU A 587 7.51 42.53 -9.46
C LEU A 587 8.59 41.92 -10.36
N GLU A 588 9.44 41.02 -9.85
CA GLU A 588 10.40 40.26 -10.68
C GLU A 588 9.68 39.39 -11.69
N LEU A 589 8.49 38.84 -11.34
CA LEU A 589 7.70 37.97 -12.18
C LEU A 589 6.65 38.72 -13.01
N ASP A 590 6.09 39.81 -12.47
CA ASP A 590 5.13 40.65 -13.15
C ASP A 590 5.45 42.13 -12.93
N SER A 591 6.37 42.66 -13.75
CA SER A 591 6.86 44.00 -13.68
C SER A 591 5.80 45.11 -13.98
N LEU A 592 4.62 44.74 -14.50
CA LEU A 592 3.53 45.64 -14.82
C LEU A 592 2.48 45.73 -13.70
N SER A 593 2.67 45.08 -12.56
CA SER A 593 1.73 45.11 -11.46
C SER A 593 1.76 46.44 -10.71
N GLU A 594 0.90 47.37 -11.08
CA GLU A 594 0.75 48.65 -10.43
C GLU A 594 0.38 48.52 -8.92
N GLU A 595 -0.37 47.49 -8.55
CA GLU A 595 -0.73 47.23 -7.17
C GLU A 595 0.49 46.97 -6.28
N PHE A 596 1.49 46.27 -6.78
CA PHE A 596 2.71 45.94 -6.02
C PHE A 596 3.60 47.17 -5.87
N TYR A 597 3.72 48.00 -6.92
CA TYR A 597 4.40 49.28 -6.78
C TYR A 597 3.75 50.17 -5.72
N ARG A 598 2.42 50.24 -5.69
CA ARG A 598 1.70 50.98 -4.66
C ARG A 598 1.94 50.41 -3.26
N GLY A 599 1.96 49.05 -3.10
CA GLY A 599 2.33 48.39 -1.84
C GLY A 599 3.75 48.78 -1.39
N LEU A 600 4.73 48.72 -2.30
CA LEU A 600 6.11 49.17 -2.02
C LEU A 600 6.18 50.60 -1.56
N MET A 601 5.48 51.49 -2.24
CA MET A 601 5.44 52.93 -1.86
C MET A 601 4.88 53.11 -0.46
N VAL A 602 3.85 52.38 -0.08
CA VAL A 602 3.28 52.41 1.27
C VAL A 602 4.30 51.87 2.29
N CYS A 603 4.90 50.73 2.04
CA CYS A 603 5.89 50.16 2.94
C CYS A 603 7.11 51.06 3.14
N TYR A 604 7.67 51.61 2.07
CA TYR A 604 8.78 52.59 2.15
C TYR A 604 8.39 53.87 2.87
N ARG A 605 7.16 54.35 2.70
CA ARG A 605 6.65 55.50 3.45
C ARG A 605 6.64 55.21 4.96
N GLU A 606 6.17 54.08 5.38
CA GLU A 606 6.11 53.71 6.81
C GLU A 606 7.51 53.44 7.40
N LEU A 607 8.49 53.02 6.58
CA LEU A 607 9.90 52.91 6.96
C LEU A 607 10.62 54.29 7.00
N GLY A 608 10.03 55.36 6.47
CA GLY A 608 10.67 56.67 6.35
C GLY A 608 11.56 56.81 5.11
N ASP A 609 11.66 55.78 4.26
CA ASP A 609 12.50 55.73 3.06
C ASP A 609 11.80 56.41 1.87
N HIS A 610 11.56 57.70 1.98
CA HIS A 610 10.79 58.48 0.98
C HIS A 610 11.43 58.47 -0.41
N SER A 611 12.77 58.40 -0.49
CA SER A 611 13.51 58.30 -1.76
C SER A 611 13.16 57.05 -2.53
N GLU A 612 13.15 55.87 -1.85
CA GLU A 612 12.81 54.59 -2.46
C GLU A 612 11.33 54.51 -2.89
N ALA A 613 10.45 55.14 -2.10
CA ALA A 613 9.04 55.26 -2.47
C ALA A 613 8.84 56.07 -3.76
N LEU A 614 9.56 57.16 -3.92
CA LEU A 614 9.50 58.00 -5.14
C LEU A 614 10.13 57.30 -6.35
N GLN A 615 11.22 56.55 -6.16
CA GLN A 615 11.81 55.69 -7.23
C GLN A 615 10.84 54.59 -7.67
N ALA A 616 10.15 53.92 -6.74
CA ALA A 616 9.15 52.92 -7.05
C ALA A 616 8.01 53.49 -7.92
N TYR A 617 7.55 54.70 -7.61
CA TYR A 617 6.58 55.42 -8.47
C TYR A 617 7.15 55.73 -9.85
N GLY A 618 8.39 56.23 -9.92
CA GLY A 618 9.06 56.53 -11.18
C GLY A 618 9.12 55.32 -12.12
N ARG A 619 9.56 54.16 -11.58
CA ARG A 619 9.59 52.85 -12.31
C ARG A 619 8.19 52.43 -12.76
N CYS A 620 7.21 52.51 -11.87
CA CYS A 620 5.82 52.17 -12.19
C CYS A 620 5.30 53.00 -13.37
N ARG A 621 5.47 54.35 -13.30
CA ARG A 621 5.04 55.26 -14.35
C ARG A 621 5.72 54.99 -15.68
N GLU A 622 7.04 54.81 -15.67
CA GLU A 622 7.81 54.50 -16.88
C GLU A 622 7.32 53.25 -17.59
N LEU A 623 7.17 52.12 -16.84
CA LEU A 623 6.74 50.84 -17.38
C LEU A 623 5.30 50.89 -17.89
N LEU A 624 4.36 51.49 -17.14
CA LEU A 624 2.96 51.60 -17.57
C LEU A 624 2.84 52.47 -18.84
N THR A 625 3.56 53.60 -18.89
CA THR A 625 3.54 54.46 -20.08
C THR A 625 4.17 53.79 -21.30
N ARG A 626 5.30 53.11 -21.11
CA ARG A 626 6.04 52.43 -22.20
C ARG A 626 5.30 51.25 -22.79
N PHE A 627 4.72 50.40 -21.94
CA PHE A 627 4.14 49.12 -22.38
C PHE A 627 2.61 49.18 -22.58
N LEU A 628 1.91 50.01 -21.80
CA LEU A 628 0.45 50.09 -21.85
C LEU A 628 -0.08 51.43 -22.35
N GLY A 629 0.79 52.42 -22.49
CA GLY A 629 0.39 53.77 -22.94
C GLY A 629 -0.48 54.54 -21.95
N VAL A 630 -0.55 54.12 -20.67
CA VAL A 630 -1.43 54.71 -19.65
C VAL A 630 -0.64 55.25 -18.45
N PRO A 631 -1.09 56.33 -17.81
CA PRO A 631 -0.49 56.80 -16.55
C PRO A 631 -0.94 55.90 -15.39
N PRO A 632 -0.22 55.94 -14.22
CA PRO A 632 -0.65 55.28 -13.00
C PRO A 632 -2.04 55.75 -12.56
N ASN A 633 -2.82 54.84 -11.95
CA ASN A 633 -4.19 55.13 -11.52
C ASN A 633 -4.24 56.14 -10.34
N ALA A 634 -5.44 56.67 -10.08
CA ALA A 634 -5.64 57.69 -9.05
C ALA A 634 -5.20 57.23 -7.64
N LYS A 635 -5.34 55.95 -7.30
CA LYS A 635 -4.92 55.41 -5.98
C LYS A 635 -3.41 55.46 -5.82
N THR A 636 -2.66 55.12 -6.86
CA THR A 636 -1.18 55.14 -6.86
C THR A 636 -0.66 56.58 -6.85
N GLN A 637 -1.32 57.47 -7.60
CA GLN A 637 -1.01 58.90 -7.57
C GLN A 637 -1.26 59.51 -6.19
N ALA A 638 -2.34 59.15 -5.49
CA ALA A 638 -2.63 59.61 -4.14
C ALA A 638 -1.52 59.22 -3.14
N VAL A 639 -1.02 57.97 -3.22
CA VAL A 639 0.13 57.56 -2.38
C VAL A 639 1.38 58.34 -2.74
N TYR A 640 1.66 58.57 -4.02
CA TYR A 640 2.79 59.43 -4.46
C TYR A 640 2.72 60.84 -3.87
N HIS A 641 1.56 61.49 -3.93
CA HIS A 641 1.40 62.83 -3.35
C HIS A 641 1.60 62.82 -1.83
N SER A 642 1.10 61.80 -1.12
CA SER A 642 1.33 61.65 0.31
C SER A 642 2.82 61.49 0.65
N VAL A 643 3.56 60.66 -0.07
CA VAL A 643 5.01 60.46 0.12
C VAL A 643 5.77 61.76 -0.16
N ARG A 644 5.42 62.49 -1.24
CA ARG A 644 6.06 63.75 -1.61
C ARG A 644 5.87 64.86 -0.56
N GLN A 645 4.69 64.91 0.05
CA GLN A 645 4.43 65.85 1.15
C GLN A 645 5.29 65.53 2.37
N LEU A 646 5.37 64.27 2.78
CA LEU A 646 6.20 63.84 3.91
C LEU A 646 7.69 64.07 3.65
N ALA A 647 8.18 63.82 2.43
CA ALA A 647 9.55 64.06 2.04
C ALA A 647 9.90 65.55 2.10
N ALA A 648 8.96 66.42 1.74
CA ALA A 648 9.15 67.91 1.83
C ALA A 648 9.18 68.39 3.29
N CYS A 649 8.36 67.78 4.18
CA CYS A 649 8.39 68.13 5.62
C CYS A 649 9.65 67.62 6.33
N ALA A 650 10.25 66.53 5.88
CA ALA A 650 11.47 65.95 6.46
C ALA A 650 12.75 66.71 6.06
N GLN A 651 12.67 67.61 5.07
CA GLN A 651 13.79 68.44 4.62
C GLN A 651 13.77 69.86 5.26
N GLN A 652 12.73 70.16 6.01
CA GLN A 652 12.63 71.39 6.83
C GLN A 652 13.02 71.11 8.29
#